data_7331ddcd1a4655841ac6a62a2d98a83a
#
_entry.id   7331ddcd1a4655841ac6a62a2d98a83a
#
_cell.length_a   1.000
_cell.length_b   1.000
_cell.length_c   1.000
_cell.angle_alpha   90.00
_cell.angle_beta   90.00
_cell.angle_gamma   90.00
#
_symmetry.space_group_name_H-M   'P 1'
#
loop_
_entity.id
_entity.type
_entity.pdbx_description
1 polymer ?
#
loop_
_entity_poly.entity_id
_entity_poly.type
_entity_poly.pdbx_seq_one_letter_code
_entity_poly.pdbx_strand_id
1 'polypeptide(L)'
;MLSDSIILQKIARQPKRTAGYKQLVRELGLDSAARRQLSERLEKLVENGQLEQLDSHRYSIPHTSAGKNIMVGRLSMHRDGYGFVIPDPRSLDETLKAKLSGDIFIPPPAIGSAMHGDRVRVEIRSIRSDGRAEGRIVAPLDRAHPTVVGIFHCGHRRNYVKPIDEHLTEEITIPPGMEYPVDSTSLRSEAARTKGRRREGQRRDRHRVLGEEAASKSDWQDLENVVVDVEITDWPTATQSARGRVVEILGYLEDFGVDVEIIIRKFHLPHRFPAPVLAEAEAVEPIISARELEKRRDFRNFAVVTIDGESARDFDDAVTVRQLDNGNFELQVHIADVAHYVREGSPLDQEARLRGTSVYFPDRAVPMLPLELSTDICSLRPQVDRLVLSAVMEIDHHGEVLGSTLSEGVIRSSERMTYTDVNAVLEGDASTRRRYAGLVETFERMRDLALILNRKRERRGSIDFDLPEPVIEFNEFGLMKSIVRSERNLAHRIIEEFMLAANETVASYLESKRVASLYRVHEKPDAKRVYEFEMVAATFGYSLGVGALPIERIAIKTDRRASYGTGKRARDLEIPKEVHITPRMYQKLTAKIAGKPEERILSYLMLRSLKQARYSEENLGHFALAAPTYTHFTSPIRRYPDLIVHRILKDVLEQSAEEQEGAVRIGVVPPGFRMAAAYPADGVQSESEKPRSEGRRPARLVDPPSPWSKRRDRSTHREALRPLSGPISLEELHEVAEESSQAERRADDAERELMEWKKSKFMQERIGEHFEGLITSVTKFGFFVELTDLFVEGLVPLASLTDDRYTYHETTREIMGQRTGRRYRLGQQIRVLVDRLDPVEKKIQFALLEDSDHGRKPKRK
;
A
#
# COMPACT_ATOMS: atom_id res chain seq x y z
N MET A 1 10.40 -39.94 -17.65
CA MET A 1 10.48 -38.89 -16.61
C MET A 1 9.45 -39.17 -15.53
N LEU A 2 9.84 -39.08 -14.27
CA LEU A 2 8.94 -39.30 -13.14
C LEU A 2 8.11 -38.03 -12.98
N SER A 3 6.80 -38.06 -13.25
CA SER A 3 5.91 -36.92 -13.03
C SER A 3 4.99 -37.15 -11.84
N ASP A 4 4.54 -36.08 -11.19
CA ASP A 4 3.66 -36.12 -10.02
C ASP A 4 2.32 -36.81 -10.37
N SER A 5 1.81 -36.59 -11.58
CA SER A 5 0.60 -37.23 -12.08
C SER A 5 0.74 -38.75 -12.17
N ILE A 6 1.91 -39.28 -12.56
CA ILE A 6 2.17 -40.70 -12.63
C ILE A 6 2.21 -41.31 -11.21
N ILE A 7 2.83 -40.63 -10.25
CA ILE A 7 2.89 -41.08 -8.84
C ILE A 7 1.49 -41.13 -8.26
N LEU A 8 0.71 -40.05 -8.37
CA LEU A 8 -0.67 -39.98 -7.88
C LEU A 8 -1.57 -41.04 -8.54
N GLN A 9 -1.44 -41.24 -9.86
CA GLN A 9 -2.20 -42.25 -10.58
C GLN A 9 -1.87 -43.69 -10.11
N LYS A 10 -0.60 -43.96 -9.80
CA LYS A 10 -0.20 -45.27 -9.26
C LYS A 10 -0.74 -45.53 -7.88
N ILE A 11 -0.70 -44.52 -6.98
CA ILE A 11 -1.28 -44.59 -5.63
C ILE A 11 -2.81 -44.73 -5.71
N ALA A 12 -3.47 -43.98 -6.60
CA ALA A 12 -4.93 -44.06 -6.79
C ALA A 12 -5.44 -45.46 -7.19
N ARG A 13 -4.61 -46.23 -7.89
CA ARG A 13 -4.95 -47.60 -8.32
C ARG A 13 -4.74 -48.68 -7.25
N GLN A 14 -4.12 -48.32 -6.11
CA GLN A 14 -3.90 -49.27 -5.01
C GLN A 14 -5.13 -49.43 -4.12
N PRO A 15 -5.28 -50.60 -3.45
CA PRO A 15 -6.32 -50.80 -2.44
C PRO A 15 -6.25 -49.71 -1.38
N LYS A 16 -7.40 -49.15 -1.04
CA LYS A 16 -7.52 -47.98 -0.11
C LYS A 16 -6.75 -46.74 -0.53
N ARG A 17 -6.34 -46.64 -1.82
CA ARG A 17 -5.52 -45.52 -2.35
C ARG A 17 -4.26 -45.26 -1.53
N THR A 18 -3.60 -46.30 -1.06
CA THR A 18 -2.43 -46.24 -0.19
C THR A 18 -1.29 -47.06 -0.82
N ALA A 19 -0.09 -46.49 -0.88
CA ALA A 19 1.08 -47.22 -1.36
C ALA A 19 2.29 -46.97 -0.44
N GLY A 20 3.10 -48.01 -0.28
CA GLY A 20 4.38 -47.92 0.40
C GLY A 20 5.50 -47.43 -0.53
N TYR A 21 6.51 -46.71 -0.01
CA TYR A 21 7.67 -46.24 -0.79
C TYR A 21 8.33 -47.38 -1.61
N LYS A 22 8.63 -48.49 -0.96
CA LYS A 22 9.23 -49.68 -1.65
C LYS A 22 8.33 -50.26 -2.76
N GLN A 23 7.03 -50.14 -2.60
CA GLN A 23 6.06 -50.57 -3.59
C GLN A 23 6.08 -49.63 -4.80
N LEU A 24 6.09 -48.31 -4.58
CA LEU A 24 6.19 -47.33 -5.64
C LEU A 24 7.49 -47.47 -6.44
N VAL A 25 8.63 -47.68 -5.77
CA VAL A 25 9.92 -47.92 -6.43
C VAL A 25 9.85 -49.11 -7.36
N ARG A 26 9.24 -50.23 -6.92
CA ARG A 26 9.09 -51.47 -7.72
C ARG A 26 8.13 -51.26 -8.89
N GLU A 27 6.97 -50.63 -8.67
CA GLU A 27 5.94 -50.45 -9.69
C GLU A 27 6.30 -49.39 -10.75
N LEU A 28 7.15 -48.43 -10.39
CA LEU A 28 7.66 -47.43 -11.31
C LEU A 28 8.99 -47.82 -11.94
N GLY A 29 9.58 -49.00 -11.56
CA GLY A 29 10.81 -49.48 -12.14
C GLY A 29 12.01 -48.59 -11.95
N LEU A 30 12.12 -47.89 -10.80
CA LEU A 30 13.11 -46.83 -10.58
C LEU A 30 14.49 -47.37 -10.20
N ASP A 31 15.52 -46.88 -10.86
CA ASP A 31 16.92 -47.08 -10.51
C ASP A 31 17.33 -46.31 -9.25
N SER A 32 18.61 -46.44 -8.85
CA SER A 32 19.11 -45.81 -7.63
C SER A 32 19.09 -44.28 -7.67
N ALA A 33 19.28 -43.65 -8.83
CA ALA A 33 19.24 -42.18 -8.99
C ALA A 33 17.80 -41.64 -8.95
N ALA A 34 16.86 -42.36 -9.63
CA ALA A 34 15.45 -41.97 -9.67
C ALA A 34 14.72 -42.16 -8.32
N ARG A 35 15.22 -43.02 -7.42
CA ARG A 35 14.69 -43.18 -6.04
C ARG A 35 14.79 -41.94 -5.21
N ARG A 36 15.87 -41.19 -5.36
CA ARG A 36 16.06 -39.91 -4.65
C ARG A 36 15.05 -38.85 -5.14
N GLN A 37 14.85 -38.76 -6.45
CA GLN A 37 13.83 -37.88 -7.02
C GLN A 37 12.41 -38.30 -6.59
N LEU A 38 12.12 -39.60 -6.44
CA LEU A 38 10.83 -40.04 -5.91
C LEU A 38 10.62 -39.56 -4.47
N SER A 39 11.65 -39.64 -3.59
CA SER A 39 11.55 -39.17 -2.20
C SER A 39 11.23 -37.67 -2.13
N GLU A 40 11.99 -36.87 -2.86
CA GLU A 40 11.81 -35.40 -2.92
C GLU A 40 10.40 -35.03 -3.47
N ARG A 41 9.91 -35.76 -4.48
CA ARG A 41 8.58 -35.52 -5.03
C ARG A 41 7.45 -35.94 -4.09
N LEU A 42 7.62 -37.06 -3.36
CA LEU A 42 6.64 -37.52 -2.37
C LEU A 42 6.55 -36.52 -1.21
N GLU A 43 7.67 -35.98 -0.75
CA GLU A 43 7.70 -34.90 0.25
C GLU A 43 6.95 -33.67 -0.23
N LYS A 44 7.23 -33.19 -1.44
CA LYS A 44 6.50 -32.07 -2.06
C LYS A 44 4.99 -32.34 -2.23
N LEU A 45 4.61 -33.54 -2.60
CA LEU A 45 3.19 -33.93 -2.72
C LEU A 45 2.49 -34.00 -1.37
N VAL A 46 3.23 -34.31 -0.30
CA VAL A 46 2.73 -34.25 1.09
C VAL A 46 2.61 -32.78 1.54
N GLU A 47 3.62 -31.95 1.30
CA GLU A 47 3.59 -30.52 1.58
C GLU A 47 2.43 -29.82 0.87
N ASN A 48 2.20 -30.16 -0.40
CA ASN A 48 1.08 -29.65 -1.20
C ASN A 48 -0.29 -30.25 -0.83
N GLY A 49 -0.36 -31.17 0.15
CA GLY A 49 -1.60 -31.80 0.60
C GLY A 49 -2.25 -32.75 -0.41
N GLN A 50 -1.55 -33.12 -1.47
CA GLN A 50 -2.02 -34.10 -2.47
C GLN A 50 -1.82 -35.54 -2.01
N LEU A 51 -0.90 -35.75 -1.06
CA LEU A 51 -0.70 -36.99 -0.36
C LEU A 51 -0.70 -36.76 1.15
N GLU A 52 -1.11 -37.78 1.90
CA GLU A 52 -1.00 -37.85 3.35
C GLU A 52 -0.01 -38.97 3.71
N GLN A 53 0.98 -38.63 4.55
CA GLN A 53 1.91 -39.63 5.06
C GLN A 53 1.29 -40.33 6.29
N LEU A 54 0.96 -41.61 6.16
CA LEU A 54 0.34 -42.37 7.23
C LEU A 54 1.37 -42.91 8.25
N ASP A 55 2.56 -43.25 7.77
CA ASP A 55 3.73 -43.64 8.58
C ASP A 55 5.03 -43.32 7.82
N SER A 56 6.19 -43.61 8.41
CA SER A 56 7.50 -43.29 7.83
C SER A 56 7.75 -43.71 6.39
N HIS A 57 6.88 -44.61 5.82
CA HIS A 57 7.10 -45.16 4.49
C HIS A 57 5.80 -45.39 3.71
N ARG A 58 4.64 -44.95 4.18
CA ARG A 58 3.34 -45.11 3.52
C ARG A 58 2.68 -43.78 3.23
N TYR A 59 2.19 -43.69 2.00
CA TYR A 59 1.51 -42.52 1.48
C TYR A 59 0.08 -42.88 1.04
N SER A 60 -0.86 -42.01 1.30
CA SER A 60 -2.28 -42.15 0.91
C SER A 60 -2.74 -40.94 0.15
N ILE A 61 -3.56 -41.13 -0.87
CA ILE A 61 -4.34 -40.03 -1.43
C ILE A 61 -5.50 -39.76 -0.46
N PRO A 62 -5.65 -38.56 0.07
CA PRO A 62 -6.75 -38.22 0.97
C PRO A 62 -8.10 -38.62 0.38
N HIS A 63 -8.96 -39.25 1.17
CA HIS A 63 -10.31 -39.62 0.71
C HIS A 63 -11.11 -38.32 0.39
N THR A 64 -11.52 -38.17 -0.84
CA THR A 64 -12.31 -37.05 -1.38
C THR A 64 -13.69 -36.84 -0.74
N SER A 65 -14.09 -37.65 0.22
CA SER A 65 -15.32 -37.45 1.00
C SER A 65 -15.18 -36.40 2.14
N ALA A 66 -13.95 -36.02 2.53
CA ALA A 66 -13.70 -34.94 3.49
C ALA A 66 -13.48 -33.56 2.83
N GLY A 67 -13.36 -33.49 1.49
CA GLY A 67 -12.87 -32.34 0.76
C GLY A 67 -13.89 -31.23 0.44
N LYS A 68 -15.18 -31.42 0.69
CA LYS A 68 -16.20 -30.44 0.27
C LYS A 68 -16.32 -29.19 1.16
N ASN A 69 -15.73 -29.20 2.34
CA ASN A 69 -15.85 -28.11 3.30
C ASN A 69 -14.50 -27.62 3.86
N ILE A 70 -13.40 -27.92 3.16
CA ILE A 70 -12.06 -27.45 3.56
C ILE A 70 -11.66 -26.30 2.66
N MET A 71 -11.16 -25.24 3.27
CA MET A 71 -10.62 -24.08 2.57
C MET A 71 -9.34 -23.57 3.25
N VAL A 72 -8.63 -22.71 2.58
CA VAL A 72 -7.47 -21.98 3.10
C VAL A 72 -7.85 -20.51 3.27
N GLY A 73 -7.33 -19.89 4.32
CA GLY A 73 -7.52 -18.46 4.56
C GLY A 73 -6.59 -17.94 5.63
N ARG A 74 -6.67 -16.63 5.90
CA ARG A 74 -5.86 -15.95 6.92
C ARG A 74 -6.69 -15.77 8.19
N LEU A 75 -6.11 -16.15 9.34
CA LEU A 75 -6.74 -16.02 10.65
C LEU A 75 -6.60 -14.60 11.20
N SER A 76 -7.71 -13.97 11.53
CA SER A 76 -7.77 -12.74 12.30
C SER A 76 -8.33 -13.05 13.70
N MET A 77 -7.50 -12.86 14.73
CA MET A 77 -7.89 -13.08 16.11
C MET A 77 -8.56 -11.84 16.70
N HIS A 78 -9.56 -12.06 17.55
CA HIS A 78 -10.13 -11.04 18.40
C HIS A 78 -9.54 -11.17 19.81
N ARG A 79 -9.41 -10.06 20.53
CA ARG A 79 -8.87 -10.02 21.89
C ARG A 79 -9.60 -10.92 22.89
N ASP A 80 -10.87 -11.24 22.66
CA ASP A 80 -11.65 -12.16 23.50
C ASP A 80 -11.36 -13.64 23.18
N GLY A 81 -10.33 -13.93 22.37
CA GLY A 81 -9.84 -15.27 22.10
C GLY A 81 -10.61 -16.06 21.03
N TYR A 82 -11.57 -15.48 20.33
CA TYR A 82 -12.16 -16.06 19.12
C TYR A 82 -11.51 -15.47 17.87
N GLY A 83 -11.69 -16.09 16.72
CA GLY A 83 -11.14 -15.61 15.46
C GLY A 83 -12.10 -15.63 14.30
N PHE A 84 -11.71 -14.95 13.22
CA PHE A 84 -12.33 -15.04 11.91
C PHE A 84 -11.29 -15.46 10.89
N VAL A 85 -11.66 -16.33 9.96
CA VAL A 85 -10.78 -16.65 8.85
C VAL A 85 -11.31 -15.98 7.59
N ILE A 86 -10.49 -15.12 7.02
CA ILE A 86 -10.72 -14.46 5.73
C ILE A 86 -10.36 -15.46 4.65
N PRO A 87 -11.33 -15.92 3.84
CA PRO A 87 -11.09 -16.94 2.84
C PRO A 87 -10.16 -16.48 1.73
N ASP A 88 -9.23 -17.35 1.31
CA ASP A 88 -8.51 -17.16 0.05
C ASP A 88 -9.46 -17.50 -1.12
N PRO A 89 -9.77 -16.54 -2.00
CA PRO A 89 -10.70 -16.75 -3.12
C PRO A 89 -10.35 -17.90 -4.04
N ARG A 90 -9.05 -18.25 -4.14
CA ARG A 90 -8.55 -19.35 -4.96
C ARG A 90 -8.79 -20.73 -4.33
N SER A 91 -8.93 -20.77 -3.00
CA SER A 91 -9.17 -22.00 -2.26
C SER A 91 -10.65 -22.40 -2.18
N LEU A 92 -11.56 -21.50 -2.58
CA LEU A 92 -13.00 -21.72 -2.54
C LEU A 92 -13.49 -22.33 -3.85
N ASP A 93 -14.22 -23.44 -3.75
CA ASP A 93 -14.99 -23.93 -4.88
C ASP A 93 -16.21 -23.03 -5.17
N GLU A 94 -16.74 -23.09 -6.38
CA GLU A 94 -17.89 -22.29 -6.82
C GLU A 94 -19.13 -22.47 -5.93
N THR A 95 -19.30 -23.65 -5.32
CA THR A 95 -20.44 -23.95 -4.45
C THR A 95 -20.28 -23.30 -3.06
N LEU A 96 -19.08 -23.17 -2.57
CA LEU A 96 -18.76 -22.45 -1.32
C LEU A 96 -18.79 -20.95 -1.53
N LYS A 97 -18.24 -20.43 -2.63
CA LYS A 97 -18.35 -19.02 -3.00
C LYS A 97 -19.79 -18.51 -3.01
N ALA A 98 -20.71 -19.32 -3.56
CA ALA A 98 -22.13 -18.97 -3.62
C ALA A 98 -22.87 -19.02 -2.27
N LYS A 99 -22.33 -19.74 -1.28
CA LYS A 99 -22.97 -19.93 0.03
C LYS A 99 -22.42 -19.08 1.15
N LEU A 100 -21.17 -18.62 1.02
CA LEU A 100 -20.50 -17.82 2.05
C LEU A 100 -20.79 -16.32 1.83
N SER A 101 -21.17 -15.63 2.90
CA SER A 101 -21.43 -14.17 2.86
C SER A 101 -20.33 -13.34 3.52
N GLY A 102 -19.19 -13.96 3.91
CA GLY A 102 -18.08 -13.26 4.58
C GLY A 102 -17.12 -14.22 5.26
N ASP A 103 -16.44 -13.71 6.29
CA ASP A 103 -15.43 -14.44 7.02
C ASP A 103 -16.01 -15.60 7.84
N ILE A 104 -15.19 -16.62 8.09
CA ILE A 104 -15.59 -17.81 8.84
C ILE A 104 -15.26 -17.61 10.31
N PHE A 105 -16.27 -17.67 11.15
CA PHE A 105 -16.12 -17.59 12.60
C PHE A 105 -15.45 -18.84 13.16
N ILE A 106 -14.42 -18.66 14.00
CA ILE A 106 -13.69 -19.72 14.70
C ILE A 106 -13.84 -19.52 16.19
N PRO A 107 -14.57 -20.37 16.91
CA PRO A 107 -14.68 -20.27 18.37
C PRO A 107 -13.34 -20.62 19.04
N PRO A 108 -13.05 -20.11 20.27
CA PRO A 108 -11.78 -20.30 20.96
C PRO A 108 -11.26 -21.75 20.99
N PRO A 109 -12.07 -22.78 21.28
CA PRO A 109 -11.59 -24.15 21.32
C PRO A 109 -11.20 -24.72 19.94
N ALA A 110 -11.62 -24.07 18.85
CA ALA A 110 -11.40 -24.52 17.47
C ALA A 110 -10.20 -23.89 16.78
N ILE A 111 -9.49 -22.98 17.47
CA ILE A 111 -8.30 -22.27 16.96
C ILE A 111 -7.07 -23.20 16.95
N GLY A 112 -6.93 -24.03 17.98
CA GLY A 112 -5.81 -24.96 18.09
C GLY A 112 -4.48 -24.27 18.36
N SER A 113 -3.48 -24.54 17.52
CA SER A 113 -2.13 -23.96 17.63
C SER A 113 -1.93 -22.72 16.75
N ALA A 114 -2.96 -22.24 16.08
CA ALA A 114 -2.84 -21.09 15.20
C ALA A 114 -2.81 -19.78 15.98
N MET A 115 -2.08 -18.81 15.43
CA MET A 115 -1.95 -17.46 15.97
C MET A 115 -2.55 -16.45 14.98
N HIS A 116 -2.72 -15.20 15.43
CA HIS A 116 -3.17 -14.11 14.58
C HIS A 116 -2.32 -14.02 13.30
N GLY A 117 -2.95 -13.76 12.16
CA GLY A 117 -2.25 -13.60 10.88
C GLY A 117 -1.87 -14.89 10.17
N ASP A 118 -1.83 -16.04 10.87
CA ASP A 118 -1.45 -17.32 10.27
C ASP A 118 -2.33 -17.67 9.07
N ARG A 119 -1.69 -18.22 8.03
CA ARG A 119 -2.41 -18.86 6.94
C ARG A 119 -2.80 -20.26 7.38
N VAL A 120 -4.09 -20.51 7.40
CA VAL A 120 -4.65 -21.71 8.03
C VAL A 120 -5.53 -22.50 7.08
N ARG A 121 -5.54 -23.82 7.27
CA ARG A 121 -6.50 -24.72 6.67
C ARG A 121 -7.69 -24.86 7.62
N VAL A 122 -8.89 -24.57 7.12
CA VAL A 122 -10.13 -24.53 7.91
C VAL A 122 -11.13 -25.54 7.39
N GLU A 123 -11.73 -26.31 8.30
CA GLU A 123 -12.89 -27.13 8.07
C GLU A 123 -14.15 -26.35 8.43
N ILE A 124 -15.04 -26.10 7.47
CA ILE A 124 -16.33 -25.47 7.70
C ILE A 124 -17.28 -26.49 8.30
N ARG A 125 -17.75 -26.24 9.54
CA ARG A 125 -18.65 -27.12 10.27
C ARG A 125 -20.12 -26.82 10.00
N SER A 126 -20.45 -25.54 9.90
CA SER A 126 -21.82 -25.12 9.65
C SER A 126 -21.85 -23.85 8.80
N ILE A 127 -22.85 -23.74 7.93
CA ILE A 127 -23.18 -22.51 7.21
C ILE A 127 -24.63 -22.19 7.53
N ARG A 128 -24.89 -21.01 8.08
CA ARG A 128 -26.23 -20.53 8.39
C ARG A 128 -26.96 -20.10 7.11
N SER A 129 -28.28 -19.98 7.19
CA SER A 129 -29.12 -19.53 6.07
C SER A 129 -28.80 -18.10 5.59
N ASP A 130 -28.14 -17.30 6.43
CA ASP A 130 -27.67 -15.95 6.11
C ASP A 130 -26.27 -15.92 5.50
N GLY A 131 -25.67 -17.10 5.25
CA GLY A 131 -24.33 -17.24 4.66
C GLY A 131 -23.18 -17.14 5.65
N ARG A 132 -23.42 -16.87 6.94
CA ARG A 132 -22.39 -16.89 7.98
C ARG A 132 -21.96 -18.32 8.27
N ALA A 133 -20.66 -18.54 8.31
CA ALA A 133 -20.09 -19.85 8.54
C ALA A 133 -19.34 -19.94 9.87
N GLU A 134 -19.34 -21.13 10.45
CA GLU A 134 -18.55 -21.50 11.61
C GLU A 134 -17.62 -22.64 11.21
N GLY A 135 -16.34 -22.52 11.59
CA GLY A 135 -15.31 -23.48 11.23
C GLY A 135 -14.42 -23.90 12.38
N ARG A 136 -13.48 -24.81 12.05
CA ARG A 136 -12.39 -25.23 12.93
C ARG A 136 -11.09 -25.18 12.14
N ILE A 137 -10.02 -24.69 12.74
CA ILE A 137 -8.70 -24.77 12.16
C ILE A 137 -8.20 -26.21 12.24
N VAL A 138 -7.80 -26.74 11.08
CA VAL A 138 -7.23 -28.09 10.97
C VAL A 138 -5.73 -28.04 11.20
N ALA A 139 -5.07 -27.11 10.56
CA ALA A 139 -3.63 -26.86 10.71
C ALA A 139 -3.26 -25.46 10.25
N PRO A 140 -2.27 -24.81 10.87
CA PRO A 140 -1.57 -23.69 10.26
C PRO A 140 -0.73 -24.18 9.08
N LEU A 141 -0.70 -23.42 7.99
CA LEU A 141 0.10 -23.69 6.80
C LEU A 141 1.36 -22.84 6.81
N ASP A 142 1.18 -21.54 7.06
CA ASP A 142 2.27 -20.58 7.15
C ASP A 142 2.10 -19.76 8.43
N ARG A 143 3.20 -19.50 9.12
CA ARG A 143 3.23 -18.72 10.35
C ARG A 143 3.45 -17.25 10.04
N ALA A 144 2.57 -16.39 10.55
CA ALA A 144 2.69 -14.95 10.34
C ALA A 144 3.75 -14.30 11.24
N HIS A 145 3.94 -14.83 12.44
CA HIS A 145 4.78 -14.21 13.46
C HIS A 145 5.88 -15.17 13.93
N PRO A 146 6.98 -15.34 13.16
CA PRO A 146 8.14 -16.13 13.63
C PRO A 146 8.80 -15.48 14.83
N THR A 147 8.73 -14.14 14.93
CA THR A 147 9.13 -13.35 16.09
C THR A 147 7.96 -12.52 16.61
N VAL A 148 7.98 -12.18 17.89
CA VAL A 148 6.95 -11.39 18.57
C VAL A 148 7.60 -10.37 19.49
N VAL A 149 7.24 -9.10 19.31
CA VAL A 149 7.68 -8.02 20.22
C VAL A 149 6.76 -7.95 21.42
N GLY A 150 7.35 -7.85 22.60
CA GLY A 150 6.61 -7.76 23.83
C GLY A 150 7.41 -7.20 25.00
N ILE A 151 6.74 -7.03 26.13
CA ILE A 151 7.33 -6.57 27.39
C ILE A 151 7.73 -7.78 28.21
N PHE A 152 8.99 -7.82 28.62
CA PHE A 152 9.54 -8.90 29.43
C PHE A 152 9.12 -8.73 30.90
N HIS A 153 8.69 -9.81 31.51
CA HIS A 153 8.28 -9.88 32.90
C HIS A 153 8.98 -11.01 33.65
N CYS A 154 9.49 -10.67 34.82
CA CYS A 154 10.13 -11.60 35.75
C CYS A 154 9.08 -12.22 36.68
N GLY A 155 8.67 -13.45 36.40
CA GLY A 155 7.69 -14.15 37.25
C GLY A 155 8.36 -15.06 38.27
N HIS A 156 7.73 -15.25 39.44
CA HIS A 156 8.24 -16.12 40.51
C HIS A 156 8.51 -17.58 40.11
N ARG A 157 7.78 -18.07 39.09
CA ARG A 157 7.93 -19.46 38.59
C ARG A 157 8.49 -19.56 37.20
N ARG A 158 8.32 -18.53 36.39
CA ARG A 158 8.76 -18.49 34.98
C ARG A 158 8.89 -17.06 34.52
N ASN A 159 9.85 -16.79 33.67
CA ASN A 159 9.91 -15.55 32.92
C ASN A 159 8.97 -15.65 31.70
N TYR A 160 8.35 -14.54 31.35
CA TYR A 160 7.46 -14.50 30.21
C TYR A 160 7.50 -13.13 29.52
N VAL A 161 7.09 -13.11 28.28
CA VAL A 161 6.93 -11.87 27.51
C VAL A 161 5.45 -11.70 27.19
N LYS A 162 4.93 -10.52 27.49
CA LYS A 162 3.58 -10.11 27.12
C LYS A 162 3.64 -9.40 25.78
N PRO A 163 3.02 -9.95 24.70
CA PRO A 163 2.99 -9.30 23.39
C PRO A 163 2.41 -7.89 23.46
N ILE A 164 2.97 -6.98 22.66
CA ILE A 164 2.42 -5.62 22.49
C ILE A 164 1.23 -5.64 21.51
N ASP A 165 1.21 -6.59 20.58
CA ASP A 165 0.08 -6.78 19.69
C ASP A 165 -1.13 -7.34 20.47
N GLU A 166 -2.21 -6.59 20.53
CA GLU A 166 -3.46 -6.96 21.24
C GLU A 166 -4.17 -8.19 20.64
N HIS A 167 -3.84 -8.56 19.40
CA HIS A 167 -4.35 -9.77 18.75
C HIS A 167 -3.59 -11.04 19.16
N LEU A 168 -2.42 -10.88 19.81
CA LEU A 168 -1.64 -11.96 20.39
C LEU A 168 -1.91 -12.01 21.89
N THR A 169 -2.98 -12.69 22.30
CA THR A 169 -3.53 -12.63 23.66
C THR A 169 -2.79 -13.50 24.67
N GLU A 170 -1.93 -14.41 24.22
CA GLU A 170 -1.21 -15.35 25.08
C GLU A 170 0.21 -14.87 25.40
N GLU A 171 0.60 -15.06 26.68
CA GLU A 171 1.96 -14.83 27.14
C GLU A 171 2.92 -15.86 26.53
N ILE A 172 4.13 -15.41 26.14
CA ILE A 172 5.20 -16.26 25.62
C ILE A 172 6.14 -16.60 26.77
N THR A 173 6.25 -17.87 27.13
CA THR A 173 7.16 -18.32 28.19
C THR A 173 8.59 -18.29 27.70
N ILE A 174 9.50 -17.70 28.46
CA ILE A 174 10.94 -17.67 28.19
C ILE A 174 11.60 -18.71 29.09
N PRO A 175 12.13 -19.81 28.53
CA PRO A 175 12.84 -20.81 29.30
C PRO A 175 14.15 -20.27 29.89
N PRO A 176 14.61 -20.80 31.04
CA PRO A 176 15.90 -20.41 31.62
C PRO A 176 17.06 -20.54 30.64
N GLY A 177 17.87 -19.49 30.53
CA GLY A 177 19.01 -19.42 29.59
C GLY A 177 18.65 -18.87 28.19
N MET A 178 17.38 -18.55 27.95
CA MET A 178 16.89 -17.96 26.69
C MET A 178 16.49 -16.47 26.84
N GLU A 179 16.85 -15.83 27.96
CA GLU A 179 16.50 -14.45 28.27
C GLU A 179 17.37 -13.41 27.54
N TYR A 180 18.50 -13.82 27.00
CA TYR A 180 19.43 -12.93 26.29
C TYR A 180 19.72 -13.43 24.88
N PRO A 181 19.97 -12.51 23.90
CA PRO A 181 20.43 -12.85 22.58
C PRO A 181 21.75 -13.67 22.62
N VAL A 182 21.87 -14.68 21.75
CA VAL A 182 23.04 -15.58 21.71
C VAL A 182 24.35 -14.84 21.46
N ASP A 183 24.33 -13.77 20.67
CA ASP A 183 25.50 -12.98 20.29
C ASP A 183 25.98 -12.01 21.38
N SER A 184 25.16 -11.78 22.44
CA SER A 184 25.59 -10.92 23.56
C SER A 184 26.73 -11.52 24.38
N THR A 185 26.96 -12.82 24.30
CA THR A 185 28.08 -13.50 24.97
C THR A 185 29.44 -13.25 24.29
N SER A 186 29.48 -13.03 22.97
CA SER A 186 30.66 -12.67 22.21
C SER A 186 31.07 -11.21 22.44
N LEU A 187 30.09 -10.32 22.51
CA LEU A 187 30.30 -8.89 22.80
C LEU A 187 30.82 -8.67 24.25
N ARG A 188 30.43 -9.53 25.21
CA ARG A 188 30.99 -9.51 26.58
C ARG A 188 32.48 -9.80 26.60
N SER A 189 32.98 -10.69 25.75
CA SER A 189 34.40 -11.02 25.67
C SER A 189 35.24 -9.90 25.01
N GLU A 190 34.67 -9.13 24.10
CA GLU A 190 35.33 -8.00 23.44
C GLU A 190 35.30 -6.72 24.29
N ALA A 191 34.14 -6.41 24.92
CA ALA A 191 34.03 -5.26 25.83
C ALA A 191 34.97 -5.36 27.05
N ALA A 192 35.23 -6.59 27.54
CA ALA A 192 36.22 -6.82 28.60
C ALA A 192 37.65 -6.63 28.11
N ARG A 193 37.94 -6.83 26.81
CA ARG A 193 39.28 -6.66 26.22
C ARG A 193 39.60 -5.24 25.76
N THR A 194 38.57 -4.37 25.55
CA THR A 194 38.75 -3.01 25.01
C THR A 194 38.80 -1.90 26.06
N LYS A 195 38.82 -2.19 27.38
CA LYS A 195 39.07 -1.19 28.43
C LYS A 195 40.44 -0.47 28.35
N GLY A 196 41.21 -0.69 27.31
CA GLY A 196 42.56 -0.22 27.16
C GLY A 196 42.93 0.73 26.01
N ARG A 197 41.98 1.25 25.19
CA ARG A 197 42.33 2.24 24.17
C ARG A 197 41.17 3.16 23.79
N ARG A 198 41.09 4.31 24.47
CA ARG A 198 40.43 5.49 23.95
C ARG A 198 41.18 5.98 22.70
N ARG A 199 40.55 5.96 21.53
CA ARG A 199 40.91 6.81 20.40
C ARG A 199 39.68 7.69 20.09
N GLU A 200 39.86 8.97 20.36
CA GLU A 200 39.01 10.04 19.86
C GLU A 200 39.08 10.09 18.33
N GLY A 201 37.95 10.33 17.70
CA GLY A 201 37.87 10.79 16.34
C GLY A 201 37.27 9.79 15.36
N GLN A 202 35.96 9.70 15.37
CA GLN A 202 35.09 9.61 14.18
C GLN A 202 33.63 9.54 14.66
N ARG A 203 32.90 10.66 14.53
CA ARG A 203 31.47 10.68 14.61
C ARG A 203 30.94 9.93 13.38
N ARG A 204 30.81 8.61 13.48
CA ARG A 204 29.86 7.85 12.67
C ARG A 204 28.51 8.05 13.32
N ASP A 205 27.51 8.41 12.54
CA ASP A 205 26.10 8.35 12.94
C ASP A 205 25.80 6.91 13.40
N ARG A 206 26.00 6.67 14.66
CA ARG A 206 25.58 5.43 15.31
C ARG A 206 24.07 5.55 15.46
N HIS A 207 23.33 4.80 14.68
CA HIS A 207 22.00 4.42 15.11
C HIS A 207 22.16 3.89 16.54
N ARG A 208 21.63 4.61 17.49
CA ARG A 208 21.66 4.24 18.89
C ARG A 208 20.80 3.00 19.02
N VAL A 209 21.40 1.83 18.95
CA VAL A 209 20.75 0.59 19.40
C VAL A 209 20.67 0.74 20.90
N LEU A 210 19.50 1.15 21.40
CA LEU A 210 19.24 1.38 22.83
C LEU A 210 19.51 0.11 23.66
N GLY A 211 19.60 -1.04 23.04
CA GLY A 211 19.93 -2.32 23.67
C GLY A 211 21.38 -2.52 24.15
N GLU A 212 22.36 -1.69 23.74
CA GLU A 212 23.76 -1.91 24.19
C GLU A 212 23.92 -1.66 25.71
N GLU A 213 23.18 -0.72 26.30
CA GLU A 213 23.21 -0.48 27.75
C GLU A 213 22.47 -1.59 28.52
N ALA A 214 21.33 -2.06 28.01
CA ALA A 214 20.58 -3.16 28.60
C ALA A 214 21.31 -4.51 28.44
N ALA A 215 21.95 -4.77 27.30
CA ALA A 215 22.73 -5.96 27.05
C ALA A 215 24.02 -6.03 27.92
N SER A 216 24.46 -4.92 28.51
CA SER A 216 25.61 -4.90 29.43
C SER A 216 25.28 -5.32 30.86
N LYS A 217 23.98 -5.41 31.22
CA LYS A 217 23.52 -5.83 32.53
C LYS A 217 23.64 -7.35 32.68
N SER A 218 23.99 -7.82 33.86
CA SER A 218 24.39 -9.21 34.11
C SER A 218 23.29 -10.09 34.72
N ASP A 219 22.20 -9.51 35.17
CA ASP A 219 21.08 -10.21 35.80
C ASP A 219 19.80 -10.07 34.95
N TRP A 220 19.10 -11.17 34.69
CA TRP A 220 17.85 -11.15 33.92
C TRP A 220 16.73 -10.36 34.64
N GLN A 221 16.84 -10.15 35.97
CA GLN A 221 15.92 -9.26 36.73
C GLN A 221 15.97 -7.81 36.22
N ASP A 222 17.08 -7.42 35.60
CA ASP A 222 17.22 -6.10 34.97
C ASP A 222 16.39 -5.96 33.67
N LEU A 223 15.82 -7.06 33.18
CA LEU A 223 14.93 -7.04 32.02
C LEU A 223 13.45 -6.79 32.38
N GLU A 224 13.11 -6.62 33.65
CA GLU A 224 11.73 -6.33 34.03
C GLU A 224 11.23 -5.05 33.35
N ASN A 225 10.08 -5.15 32.67
CA ASN A 225 9.46 -4.10 31.87
C ASN A 225 10.26 -3.63 30.63
N VAL A 226 11.28 -4.36 30.21
CA VAL A 226 12.05 -4.06 28.99
C VAL A 226 11.31 -4.66 27.80
N VAL A 227 11.26 -3.92 26.70
CA VAL A 227 10.75 -4.38 25.41
C VAL A 227 11.78 -5.26 24.72
N VAL A 228 11.36 -6.45 24.33
CA VAL A 228 12.20 -7.44 23.64
C VAL A 228 11.53 -7.99 22.40
N ASP A 229 12.33 -8.44 21.44
CA ASP A 229 11.88 -9.27 20.33
C ASP A 229 12.19 -10.75 20.64
N VAL A 230 11.19 -11.62 20.46
CA VAL A 230 11.24 -13.02 20.87
C VAL A 230 10.96 -13.91 19.68
N GLU A 231 11.91 -14.78 19.33
CA GLU A 231 11.71 -15.86 18.37
C GLU A 231 10.88 -16.98 19.02
N ILE A 232 9.82 -17.44 18.36
CA ILE A 232 8.98 -18.54 18.83
C ILE A 232 9.69 -19.85 18.54
N THR A 233 10.09 -20.55 19.63
CA THR A 233 10.74 -21.88 19.53
C THR A 233 9.72 -23.01 19.56
N ASP A 234 8.67 -22.86 20.35
CA ASP A 234 7.57 -23.81 20.47
C ASP A 234 6.23 -23.09 20.33
N TRP A 235 5.45 -23.50 19.38
CA TRP A 235 4.13 -22.90 19.09
C TRP A 235 3.09 -23.29 20.17
N PRO A 236 2.09 -22.43 20.43
CA PRO A 236 1.08 -22.73 21.43
C PRO A 236 0.29 -24.00 21.06
N THR A 237 -0.19 -24.68 22.10
CA THR A 237 -1.09 -25.82 21.98
C THR A 237 -2.32 -25.59 22.86
N ALA A 238 -3.30 -26.49 22.81
CA ALA A 238 -4.50 -26.37 23.69
C ALA A 238 -4.19 -26.37 25.20
N THR A 239 -2.99 -26.81 25.61
CA THR A 239 -2.59 -26.97 27.02
C THR A 239 -1.32 -26.24 27.41
N GLN A 240 -0.60 -25.67 26.47
CA GLN A 240 0.68 -25.00 26.70
C GLN A 240 0.75 -23.70 25.90
N SER A 241 1.10 -22.61 26.58
CA SER A 241 1.44 -21.34 25.94
C SER A 241 2.70 -21.48 25.07
N ALA A 242 2.85 -20.59 24.11
CA ALA A 242 4.05 -20.50 23.29
C ALA A 242 5.30 -20.35 24.15
N ARG A 243 6.43 -20.89 23.65
CA ARG A 243 7.75 -20.66 24.21
C ARG A 243 8.61 -19.92 23.20
N GLY A 244 9.53 -19.11 23.71
CA GLY A 244 10.40 -18.35 22.83
C GLY A 244 11.75 -18.05 23.46
N ARG A 245 12.61 -17.50 22.63
CA ARG A 245 13.95 -17.03 22.99
C ARG A 245 14.05 -15.55 22.65
N VAL A 246 14.58 -14.76 23.56
CA VAL A 246 14.89 -13.35 23.28
C VAL A 246 15.99 -13.28 22.24
N VAL A 247 15.73 -12.64 21.12
CA VAL A 247 16.67 -12.43 20.02
C VAL A 247 17.18 -11.00 19.96
N GLU A 248 16.43 -10.05 20.51
CA GLU A 248 16.82 -8.64 20.56
C GLU A 248 16.23 -7.96 21.79
N ILE A 249 16.98 -7.00 22.37
CA ILE A 249 16.55 -6.16 23.47
C ILE A 249 16.41 -4.74 22.93
N LEU A 250 15.21 -4.16 22.98
CA LEU A 250 14.92 -2.88 22.34
C LEU A 250 15.05 -1.68 23.28
N GLY A 251 14.81 -1.86 24.57
CA GLY A 251 14.82 -0.79 25.58
C GLY A 251 13.53 -0.70 26.38
N TYR A 252 13.35 0.38 27.13
CA TYR A 252 12.09 0.62 27.82
C TYR A 252 11.07 1.29 26.91
N LEU A 253 9.79 1.05 27.17
CA LEU A 253 8.69 1.58 26.34
C LEU A 253 8.71 3.13 26.25
N GLU A 254 9.25 3.79 27.27
CA GLU A 254 9.33 5.25 27.37
C GLU A 254 10.56 5.82 26.64
N ASP A 255 11.52 4.97 26.28
CA ASP A 255 12.76 5.41 25.64
C ASP A 255 12.46 5.96 24.24
N PHE A 256 13.20 7.02 23.85
CA PHE A 256 13.02 7.64 22.56
C PHE A 256 13.35 6.66 21.41
N GLY A 257 12.42 6.53 20.48
CA GLY A 257 12.55 5.69 19.27
C GLY A 257 12.25 4.20 19.47
N VAL A 258 12.00 3.73 20.70
CA VAL A 258 11.60 2.34 20.96
C VAL A 258 10.23 2.06 20.35
N ASP A 259 9.35 3.03 20.31
CA ASP A 259 8.06 2.93 19.62
C ASP A 259 8.23 2.60 18.12
N VAL A 260 9.19 3.23 17.43
CA VAL A 260 9.52 2.92 16.02
C VAL A 260 10.10 1.52 15.89
N GLU A 261 11.04 1.14 16.77
CA GLU A 261 11.63 -0.20 16.78
C GLU A 261 10.59 -1.29 17.01
N ILE A 262 9.60 -1.05 17.87
CA ILE A 262 8.48 -1.97 18.09
C ILE A 262 7.67 -2.14 16.80
N ILE A 263 7.32 -1.06 16.12
CA ILE A 263 6.53 -1.11 14.89
C ILE A 263 7.29 -1.86 13.80
N ILE A 264 8.58 -1.60 13.64
CA ILE A 264 9.44 -2.29 12.66
C ILE A 264 9.37 -3.82 12.87
N ARG A 265 9.51 -4.31 14.12
CA ARG A 265 9.46 -5.76 14.41
C ARG A 265 8.04 -6.31 14.34
N LYS A 266 7.05 -5.58 14.88
CA LYS A 266 5.66 -5.99 14.85
C LYS A 266 5.16 -6.25 13.42
N PHE A 267 5.57 -5.40 12.47
CA PHE A 267 5.22 -5.55 11.06
C PHE A 267 6.24 -6.36 10.26
N HIS A 268 7.23 -6.94 10.92
CA HIS A 268 8.31 -7.71 10.27
C HIS A 268 8.95 -6.97 9.11
N LEU A 269 9.21 -5.67 9.28
CA LEU A 269 9.87 -4.87 8.26
C LEU A 269 11.36 -5.23 8.23
N PRO A 270 11.93 -5.56 7.07
CA PRO A 270 13.35 -5.83 6.95
C PRO A 270 14.15 -4.56 7.24
N HIS A 271 14.79 -4.47 8.41
CA HIS A 271 15.47 -3.26 8.89
C HIS A 271 17.00 -3.34 8.85
N ARG A 272 17.54 -4.53 8.58
CA ARG A 272 18.98 -4.76 8.38
C ARG A 272 19.22 -5.33 7.00
N PHE A 273 20.27 -4.86 6.35
CA PHE A 273 20.69 -5.45 5.08
C PHE A 273 21.64 -6.62 5.35
N PRO A 274 21.48 -7.77 4.69
CA PRO A 274 22.42 -8.88 4.75
C PRO A 274 23.82 -8.49 4.24
N ALA A 275 24.85 -9.12 4.77
CA ALA A 275 26.23 -8.84 4.38
C ALA A 275 26.50 -8.95 2.85
N PRO A 276 25.94 -9.93 2.10
CA PRO A 276 26.11 -9.98 0.66
C PRO A 276 25.53 -8.76 -0.08
N VAL A 277 24.41 -8.21 0.42
CA VAL A 277 23.75 -7.02 -0.13
C VAL A 277 24.62 -5.78 0.07
N LEU A 278 25.17 -5.61 1.28
CA LEU A 278 26.07 -4.50 1.59
C LEU A 278 27.35 -4.59 0.77
N ALA A 279 27.94 -5.79 0.64
CA ALA A 279 29.15 -6.01 -0.15
C ALA A 279 28.92 -5.70 -1.65
N GLU A 280 27.73 -6.04 -2.20
CA GLU A 280 27.38 -5.69 -3.57
C GLU A 280 27.20 -4.17 -3.71
N ALA A 281 26.54 -3.51 -2.76
CA ALA A 281 26.35 -2.06 -2.78
C ALA A 281 27.69 -1.30 -2.70
N GLU A 282 28.61 -1.74 -1.85
CA GLU A 282 29.96 -1.17 -1.72
C GLU A 282 30.83 -1.39 -2.97
N ALA A 283 30.55 -2.44 -3.75
CA ALA A 283 31.29 -2.76 -4.97
C ALA A 283 30.82 -1.94 -6.19
N VAL A 284 29.71 -1.20 -6.07
CA VAL A 284 29.23 -0.35 -7.16
C VAL A 284 30.15 0.85 -7.36
N GLU A 285 30.72 0.97 -8.56
CA GLU A 285 31.56 2.10 -8.91
C GLU A 285 30.75 3.39 -9.03
N PRO A 286 31.08 4.47 -8.28
CA PRO A 286 30.32 5.73 -8.36
C PRO A 286 30.62 6.54 -9.63
N ILE A 287 31.68 6.19 -10.38
CA ILE A 287 32.09 6.87 -11.59
C ILE A 287 31.50 6.19 -12.82
N ILE A 288 30.76 6.93 -13.61
CA ILE A 288 30.18 6.44 -14.86
C ILE A 288 31.29 6.29 -15.89
N SER A 289 31.42 5.10 -16.50
CA SER A 289 32.45 4.85 -17.52
C SER A 289 32.17 5.65 -18.80
N ALA A 290 33.23 6.04 -19.53
CA ALA A 290 33.11 6.74 -20.82
C ALA A 290 32.29 5.93 -21.82
N ARG A 291 32.46 4.60 -21.83
CA ARG A 291 31.71 3.69 -22.70
C ARG A 291 30.20 3.71 -22.41
N GLU A 292 29.80 3.88 -21.15
CA GLU A 292 28.40 3.98 -20.77
C GLU A 292 27.81 5.33 -21.20
N LEU A 293 28.58 6.40 -21.06
CA LEU A 293 28.18 7.74 -21.51
C LEU A 293 27.95 7.81 -23.03
N GLU A 294 28.78 7.11 -23.84
CA GLU A 294 28.65 7.07 -25.28
C GLU A 294 27.35 6.41 -25.78
N LYS A 295 26.81 5.49 -25.03
CA LYS A 295 25.57 4.77 -25.35
C LYS A 295 24.31 5.57 -25.05
N ARG A 296 24.40 6.58 -24.17
CA ARG A 296 23.26 7.27 -23.61
C ARG A 296 23.05 8.64 -24.24
N ARG A 297 21.81 9.07 -24.28
CA ARG A 297 21.47 10.43 -24.71
C ARG A 297 21.96 11.45 -23.68
N ASP A 298 22.68 12.46 -24.16
CA ASP A 298 23.24 13.49 -23.28
C ASP A 298 22.22 14.63 -23.05
N PHE A 299 21.77 14.79 -21.80
CA PHE A 299 20.88 15.83 -21.35
C PHE A 299 21.56 16.82 -20.40
N ARG A 300 22.88 16.78 -20.23
CA ARG A 300 23.63 17.61 -19.25
C ARG A 300 23.61 19.10 -19.57
N ASN A 301 23.26 19.46 -20.80
CA ASN A 301 23.16 20.86 -21.23
C ASN A 301 21.80 21.51 -20.92
N PHE A 302 20.84 20.76 -20.37
CA PHE A 302 19.55 21.29 -19.97
C PHE A 302 19.57 21.73 -18.51
N ALA A 303 18.83 22.79 -18.19
CA ALA A 303 18.61 23.23 -16.80
C ALA A 303 17.58 22.31 -16.13
N VAL A 304 18.03 21.12 -15.72
CA VAL A 304 17.21 20.13 -15.04
C VAL A 304 17.33 20.35 -13.53
N VAL A 305 16.24 20.24 -12.80
CA VAL A 305 16.20 20.38 -11.32
C VAL A 305 15.46 19.24 -10.67
N THR A 306 15.85 18.87 -9.45
CA THR A 306 15.03 18.05 -8.55
C THR A 306 14.22 18.96 -7.63
N ILE A 307 12.98 18.59 -7.28
CA ILE A 307 12.10 19.39 -6.41
C ILE A 307 11.44 18.43 -5.39
N ASP A 308 11.89 18.51 -4.14
CA ASP A 308 11.54 17.56 -3.09
C ASP A 308 11.26 18.23 -1.75
N GLY A 309 10.89 17.46 -0.74
CA GLY A 309 10.81 17.94 0.64
C GLY A 309 12.19 18.28 1.23
N GLU A 310 12.23 19.08 2.27
CA GLU A 310 13.46 19.58 2.90
C GLU A 310 14.36 18.47 3.41
N SER A 311 13.77 17.40 3.93
CA SER A 311 14.48 16.24 4.53
C SER A 311 14.84 15.15 3.54
N ALA A 312 14.35 15.20 2.31
CA ALA A 312 14.62 14.18 1.28
C ALA A 312 16.10 14.14 0.89
N ARG A 313 16.61 12.93 0.65
CA ARG A 313 17.99 12.66 0.20
C ARG A 313 18.05 11.69 -0.97
N ASP A 314 16.98 11.00 -1.24
CA ASP A 314 16.76 9.99 -2.28
C ASP A 314 15.98 10.61 -3.45
N PHE A 315 16.68 11.38 -4.29
CA PHE A 315 16.06 12.12 -5.40
C PHE A 315 15.86 11.16 -6.58
N ASP A 316 14.64 10.67 -6.72
CA ASP A 316 14.24 9.76 -7.81
C ASP A 316 14.09 10.47 -9.14
N ASP A 317 13.56 11.69 -9.15
CA ASP A 317 13.14 12.41 -10.34
C ASP A 317 13.76 13.81 -10.48
N ALA A 318 14.01 14.18 -11.73
CA ALA A 318 14.46 15.50 -12.12
C ALA A 318 13.70 15.96 -13.36
N VAL A 319 13.31 17.22 -13.39
CA VAL A 319 12.40 17.76 -14.40
C VAL A 319 12.90 19.05 -15.04
N THR A 320 12.48 19.27 -16.27
CA THR A 320 12.60 20.56 -16.95
C THR A 320 11.48 20.76 -17.95
N VAL A 321 11.10 22.01 -18.21
CA VAL A 321 10.11 22.40 -19.21
C VAL A 321 10.66 23.51 -20.10
N ARG A 322 10.52 23.34 -21.39
CA ARG A 322 10.80 24.40 -22.37
C ARG A 322 9.61 24.59 -23.31
N GLN A 323 9.51 25.77 -23.89
CA GLN A 323 8.55 26.02 -24.94
C GLN A 323 9.22 25.81 -26.31
N LEU A 324 8.53 25.09 -27.19
CA LEU A 324 8.96 24.83 -28.56
C LEU A 324 8.53 25.98 -29.49
N ASP A 325 9.17 26.08 -30.67
CA ASP A 325 8.88 27.13 -31.67
C ASP A 325 7.43 27.11 -32.17
N ASN A 326 6.78 25.94 -32.14
CA ASN A 326 5.36 25.77 -32.48
C ASN A 326 4.39 26.19 -31.35
N GLY A 327 4.91 26.68 -30.22
CA GLY A 327 4.13 27.10 -29.07
C GLY A 327 3.79 25.98 -28.07
N ASN A 328 4.03 24.72 -28.42
CA ASN A 328 3.85 23.58 -27.54
C ASN A 328 4.92 23.57 -26.42
N PHE A 329 4.68 22.76 -25.40
CA PHE A 329 5.65 22.53 -24.33
C PHE A 329 6.38 21.21 -24.56
N GLU A 330 7.68 21.21 -24.32
CA GLU A 330 8.46 19.99 -24.13
C GLU A 330 8.67 19.78 -22.63
N LEU A 331 8.07 18.74 -22.09
CA LEU A 331 8.30 18.27 -20.73
C LEU A 331 9.34 17.15 -20.77
N GLN A 332 10.41 17.29 -20.01
CA GLN A 332 11.39 16.25 -19.79
C GLN A 332 11.29 15.79 -18.34
N VAL A 333 11.08 14.49 -18.15
CA VAL A 333 11.08 13.80 -16.86
C VAL A 333 12.18 12.76 -16.88
N HIS A 334 13.13 12.90 -15.98
CA HIS A 334 14.32 12.05 -15.88
C HIS A 334 14.28 11.31 -14.57
N ILE A 335 14.25 9.98 -14.61
CA ILE A 335 14.16 9.12 -13.42
C ILE A 335 15.48 8.39 -13.26
N ALA A 336 15.97 8.29 -12.03
CA ALA A 336 17.18 7.57 -11.68
C ALA A 336 17.19 6.15 -12.26
N ASP A 337 18.21 5.79 -13.04
CA ASP A 337 18.32 4.46 -13.64
C ASP A 337 18.84 3.43 -12.62
N VAL A 338 18.01 3.11 -11.64
CA VAL A 338 18.32 2.11 -10.60
C VAL A 338 18.54 0.73 -11.22
N ALA A 339 17.84 0.42 -12.33
CA ALA A 339 17.96 -0.86 -13.03
C ALA A 339 19.35 -1.10 -13.63
N HIS A 340 20.17 -0.06 -13.82
CA HIS A 340 21.56 -0.19 -14.20
C HIS A 340 22.42 -0.79 -13.09
N TYR A 341 22.16 -0.42 -11.85
CA TYR A 341 22.94 -0.81 -10.67
C TYR A 341 22.40 -2.07 -10.00
N VAL A 342 21.09 -2.20 -9.91
CA VAL A 342 20.40 -3.35 -9.27
C VAL A 342 20.02 -4.37 -10.35
N ARG A 343 20.91 -5.35 -10.53
CA ARG A 343 20.75 -6.38 -11.56
C ARG A 343 19.78 -7.46 -11.11
N GLU A 344 18.99 -7.96 -12.05
CA GLU A 344 18.04 -9.04 -11.81
C GLU A 344 18.71 -10.27 -11.19
N GLY A 345 18.08 -10.82 -10.13
CA GLY A 345 18.55 -12.01 -9.41
C GLY A 345 19.76 -11.78 -8.50
N SER A 346 20.33 -10.57 -8.45
CA SER A 346 21.44 -10.25 -7.54
C SER A 346 20.97 -10.19 -6.08
N PRO A 347 21.89 -10.24 -5.09
CA PRO A 347 21.56 -10.02 -3.68
C PRO A 347 20.79 -8.71 -3.44
N LEU A 348 21.20 -7.61 -4.08
CA LEU A 348 20.49 -6.32 -4.02
C LEU A 348 19.06 -6.43 -4.52
N ASP A 349 18.85 -7.11 -5.64
CA ASP A 349 17.53 -7.31 -6.23
C ASP A 349 16.61 -8.17 -5.34
N GLN A 350 17.14 -9.28 -4.84
CA GLN A 350 16.39 -10.17 -3.96
C GLN A 350 15.93 -9.46 -2.69
N GLU A 351 16.81 -8.64 -2.09
CA GLU A 351 16.48 -7.84 -0.90
C GLU A 351 15.49 -6.72 -1.23
N ALA A 352 15.65 -6.03 -2.39
CA ALA A 352 14.72 -5.00 -2.84
C ALA A 352 13.31 -5.58 -3.07
N ARG A 353 13.20 -6.77 -3.67
CA ARG A 353 11.95 -7.49 -3.85
C ARG A 353 11.29 -7.86 -2.52
N LEU A 354 12.09 -8.37 -1.55
CA LEU A 354 11.61 -8.73 -0.21
C LEU A 354 11.04 -7.51 0.53
N ARG A 355 11.70 -6.36 0.41
CA ARG A 355 11.24 -5.10 1.00
C ARG A 355 10.03 -4.54 0.27
N GLY A 356 10.03 -4.60 -1.05
CA GLY A 356 8.97 -4.14 -1.96
C GLY A 356 8.83 -2.63 -2.03
N THR A 357 9.02 -1.92 -0.92
CA THR A 357 8.97 -0.45 -0.82
C THR A 357 9.80 0.05 0.37
N SER A 358 10.26 1.30 0.30
CA SER A 358 10.76 2.01 1.47
C SER A 358 9.60 2.37 2.41
N VAL A 359 9.87 2.44 3.72
CA VAL A 359 8.90 2.82 4.75
C VAL A 359 9.41 4.08 5.44
N TYR A 360 8.56 5.11 5.54
CA TYR A 360 8.94 6.41 6.06
C TYR A 360 8.27 6.69 7.41
N PHE A 361 9.08 6.67 8.45
CA PHE A 361 8.64 7.09 9.78
C PHE A 361 9.00 8.55 10.03
N PRO A 362 8.32 9.25 10.95
CA PRO A 362 8.58 10.66 11.18
C PRO A 362 10.02 11.03 11.55
N ASP A 363 10.78 10.11 12.15
CA ASP A 363 12.15 10.32 12.61
C ASP A 363 13.20 9.58 11.78
N ARG A 364 12.81 8.58 11.01
CA ARG A 364 13.71 7.75 10.18
C ARG A 364 12.98 7.05 9.03
N ALA A 365 13.76 6.50 8.09
CA ALA A 365 13.25 5.64 7.05
C ALA A 365 13.87 4.23 7.14
N VAL A 366 13.10 3.23 6.70
CA VAL A 366 13.58 1.88 6.40
C VAL A 366 13.64 1.78 4.88
N PRO A 367 14.81 2.01 4.26
CA PRO A 367 14.93 2.14 2.82
C PRO A 367 14.85 0.77 2.12
N MET A 368 14.36 0.75 0.87
CA MET A 368 14.34 -0.43 0.01
C MET A 368 15.76 -0.85 -0.42
N LEU A 369 16.62 0.12 -0.69
CA LEU A 369 18.01 -0.08 -1.11
C LEU A 369 18.98 0.46 -0.04
N PRO A 370 20.22 -0.08 0.07
CA PRO A 370 21.25 0.49 0.93
C PRO A 370 21.47 1.98 0.67
N LEU A 371 21.89 2.71 1.71
CA LEU A 371 22.03 4.17 1.66
C LEU A 371 23.06 4.63 0.62
N GLU A 372 24.08 3.84 0.38
CA GLU A 372 25.10 4.08 -0.66
C GLU A 372 24.50 4.22 -2.05
N LEU A 373 23.44 3.43 -2.32
CA LEU A 373 22.69 3.51 -3.57
C LEU A 373 21.59 4.56 -3.49
N SER A 374 20.73 4.50 -2.47
CA SER A 374 19.49 5.29 -2.41
C SER A 374 19.75 6.79 -2.21
N THR A 375 20.78 7.18 -1.46
CA THR A 375 21.08 8.58 -1.14
C THR A 375 22.30 9.16 -1.85
N ASP A 376 23.08 8.33 -2.55
CA ASP A 376 24.25 8.77 -3.28
C ASP A 376 24.25 8.33 -4.74
N ILE A 377 24.59 7.08 -5.07
CA ILE A 377 24.86 6.65 -6.46
C ILE A 377 23.64 6.83 -7.37
N CYS A 378 22.45 6.39 -6.94
CA CYS A 378 21.22 6.53 -7.71
C CYS A 378 20.58 7.92 -7.58
N SER A 379 20.74 8.58 -6.42
CA SER A 379 20.12 9.88 -6.15
C SER A 379 20.58 10.96 -7.14
N LEU A 380 19.65 11.69 -7.75
CA LEU A 380 19.90 12.72 -8.76
C LEU A 380 20.44 14.03 -8.13
N ARG A 381 21.52 13.90 -7.42
CA ARG A 381 22.19 15.01 -6.71
C ARG A 381 22.65 16.10 -7.65
N PRO A 382 22.61 17.37 -7.20
CA PRO A 382 22.99 18.51 -8.03
C PRO A 382 24.49 18.48 -8.39
N GLN A 383 24.82 18.96 -9.58
CA GLN A 383 26.18 19.12 -10.11
C GLN A 383 26.98 17.82 -10.31
N VAL A 384 26.31 16.67 -10.32
CA VAL A 384 26.92 15.35 -10.53
C VAL A 384 26.24 14.66 -11.71
N ASP A 385 27.05 13.97 -12.56
CA ASP A 385 26.50 13.17 -13.65
C ASP A 385 25.78 11.96 -13.08
N ARG A 386 24.52 11.76 -13.55
CA ARG A 386 23.68 10.64 -13.12
C ARG A 386 23.01 9.97 -14.30
N LEU A 387 22.96 8.64 -14.24
CA LEU A 387 22.26 7.83 -15.23
C LEU A 387 20.76 7.88 -14.99
N VAL A 388 20.01 8.05 -16.06
CA VAL A 388 18.56 8.19 -16.01
C VAL A 388 17.86 7.41 -17.10
N LEU A 389 16.60 7.05 -16.85
CA LEU A 389 15.61 6.77 -17.88
C LEU A 389 14.74 8.02 -18.04
N SER A 390 14.65 8.48 -19.29
CA SER A 390 14.04 9.77 -19.61
C SER A 390 12.78 9.62 -20.42
N ALA A 391 11.74 10.33 -20.04
CA ALA A 391 10.53 10.55 -20.80
C ALA A 391 10.48 12.01 -21.27
N VAL A 392 10.67 12.21 -22.57
CA VAL A 392 10.58 13.53 -23.22
C VAL A 392 9.27 13.59 -23.98
N MET A 393 8.40 14.51 -23.64
CA MET A 393 7.02 14.61 -24.13
C MET A 393 6.76 15.98 -24.75
N GLU A 394 6.24 16.00 -25.98
CA GLU A 394 5.67 17.21 -26.56
C GLU A 394 4.19 17.29 -26.20
N ILE A 395 3.80 18.40 -25.57
CA ILE A 395 2.45 18.60 -25.00
C ILE A 395 1.87 19.91 -25.56
N ASP A 396 0.64 19.83 -26.06
CA ASP A 396 -0.08 20.99 -26.58
C ASP A 396 -0.77 21.81 -25.48
N HIS A 397 -1.39 22.94 -25.84
CA HIS A 397 -2.13 23.81 -24.92
C HIS A 397 -3.45 23.23 -24.40
N HIS A 398 -3.83 22.04 -24.87
CA HIS A 398 -4.94 21.27 -24.30
C HIS A 398 -4.47 20.22 -23.31
N GLY A 399 -3.11 20.04 -23.19
CA GLY A 399 -2.48 19.04 -22.36
C GLY A 399 -2.41 17.67 -23.01
N GLU A 400 -2.64 17.56 -24.34
CA GLU A 400 -2.49 16.28 -25.04
C GLU A 400 -1.02 16.04 -25.38
N VAL A 401 -0.54 14.82 -25.11
CA VAL A 401 0.79 14.38 -25.49
C VAL A 401 0.76 14.04 -26.98
N LEU A 402 1.37 14.88 -27.81
CA LEU A 402 1.42 14.72 -29.26
C LEU A 402 2.49 13.72 -29.70
N GLY A 403 3.57 13.64 -28.94
CA GLY A 403 4.68 12.75 -29.20
C GLY A 403 5.49 12.54 -27.92
N SER A 404 6.15 11.38 -27.83
CA SER A 404 7.03 11.08 -26.72
C SER A 404 8.24 10.28 -27.17
N THR A 405 9.39 10.52 -26.53
CA THR A 405 10.61 9.77 -26.71
C THR A 405 11.06 9.24 -25.36
N LEU A 406 11.18 7.91 -25.26
CA LEU A 406 11.74 7.24 -24.11
C LEU A 406 13.16 6.82 -24.42
N SER A 407 14.11 7.08 -23.54
CA SER A 407 15.52 6.76 -23.78
C SER A 407 16.30 6.63 -22.48
N GLU A 408 17.36 5.85 -22.53
CA GLU A 408 18.42 5.94 -21.53
C GLU A 408 19.18 7.25 -21.73
N GLY A 409 19.56 7.89 -20.61
CA GLY A 409 20.20 9.19 -20.66
C GLY A 409 21.21 9.43 -19.56
N VAL A 410 21.88 10.55 -19.66
CA VAL A 410 22.71 11.13 -18.60
C VAL A 410 22.33 12.58 -18.39
N ILE A 411 22.13 12.95 -17.14
CA ILE A 411 21.86 14.32 -16.71
C ILE A 411 22.93 14.82 -15.75
N ARG A 412 22.96 16.15 -15.60
CA ARG A 412 23.61 16.82 -14.49
C ARG A 412 22.60 17.81 -13.93
N SER A 413 21.96 17.48 -12.80
CA SER A 413 20.99 18.35 -12.15
C SER A 413 21.65 19.69 -11.82
N SER A 414 20.99 20.79 -12.17
CA SER A 414 21.50 22.16 -11.94
C SER A 414 21.42 22.57 -10.48
N GLU A 415 20.32 22.20 -9.83
CA GLU A 415 20.04 22.60 -8.45
C GLU A 415 19.08 21.58 -7.79
N ARG A 416 19.22 21.41 -6.47
CA ARG A 416 18.25 20.72 -5.62
C ARG A 416 17.32 21.77 -5.04
N MET A 417 16.05 21.75 -5.45
CA MET A 417 15.02 22.67 -4.99
C MET A 417 14.15 22.02 -3.92
N THR A 418 13.55 22.85 -3.06
CA THR A 418 12.49 22.41 -2.16
C THR A 418 11.12 22.86 -2.66
N TYR A 419 10.06 22.16 -2.25
CA TYR A 419 8.69 22.62 -2.54
C TYR A 419 8.44 24.04 -2.01
N THR A 420 9.01 24.37 -0.86
CA THR A 420 8.91 25.70 -0.24
C THR A 420 9.59 26.76 -1.09
N ASP A 421 10.84 26.54 -1.53
CA ASP A 421 11.59 27.49 -2.33
C ASP A 421 10.93 27.74 -3.70
N VAL A 422 10.51 26.67 -4.40
CA VAL A 422 9.82 26.79 -5.70
C VAL A 422 8.49 27.54 -5.54
N ASN A 423 7.73 27.24 -4.50
CA ASN A 423 6.47 27.95 -4.23
C ASN A 423 6.73 29.44 -3.93
N ALA A 424 7.74 29.78 -3.14
CA ALA A 424 8.12 31.17 -2.87
C ALA A 424 8.54 31.92 -4.15
N VAL A 425 9.29 31.26 -5.07
CA VAL A 425 9.62 31.85 -6.38
C VAL A 425 8.35 32.15 -7.18
N LEU A 426 7.38 31.21 -7.19
CA LEU A 426 6.13 31.34 -7.94
C LEU A 426 5.17 32.38 -7.32
N GLU A 427 5.19 32.56 -6.01
CA GLU A 427 4.43 33.58 -5.30
C GLU A 427 5.07 35.00 -5.42
N GLY A 428 6.29 35.06 -5.95
CA GLY A 428 6.94 36.37 -6.24
C GLY A 428 7.86 36.87 -5.15
N ASP A 429 8.31 36.04 -4.19
CA ASP A 429 9.27 36.47 -3.17
C ASP A 429 10.57 36.97 -3.82
N ALA A 430 10.86 38.21 -3.60
CA ALA A 430 11.97 38.92 -4.26
C ALA A 430 13.35 38.37 -3.85
N SER A 431 13.48 37.84 -2.66
CA SER A 431 14.75 37.28 -2.16
C SER A 431 15.05 35.93 -2.82
N THR A 432 14.09 35.03 -2.87
CA THR A 432 14.19 33.72 -3.44
C THR A 432 14.30 33.78 -4.97
N ARG A 433 13.55 34.69 -5.63
CA ARG A 433 13.68 34.95 -7.08
C ARG A 433 15.07 35.44 -7.48
N ARG A 434 15.71 36.24 -6.66
CA ARG A 434 17.11 36.69 -6.90
C ARG A 434 18.11 35.56 -6.73
N ARG A 435 17.91 34.73 -5.71
CA ARG A 435 18.76 33.58 -5.45
C ARG A 435 18.75 32.58 -6.63
N TYR A 436 17.57 32.30 -7.19
CA TYR A 436 17.38 31.36 -8.29
C TYR A 436 17.05 32.04 -9.62
N ALA A 437 17.62 33.23 -9.88
CA ALA A 437 17.26 34.04 -11.04
C ALA A 437 17.34 33.33 -12.39
N GLY A 438 18.30 32.39 -12.55
CA GLY A 438 18.45 31.60 -13.78
C GLY A 438 17.38 30.50 -14.00
N LEU A 439 16.58 30.19 -12.97
CA LEU A 439 15.56 29.14 -12.99
C LEU A 439 14.13 29.67 -12.96
N VAL A 440 13.95 30.96 -12.69
CA VAL A 440 12.62 31.58 -12.50
C VAL A 440 11.72 31.34 -13.70
N GLU A 441 12.21 31.56 -14.90
CA GLU A 441 11.44 31.35 -16.15
C GLU A 441 11.06 29.86 -16.34
N THR A 442 11.94 28.94 -15.97
CA THR A 442 11.67 27.52 -16.02
C THR A 442 10.55 27.14 -15.06
N PHE A 443 10.55 27.65 -13.82
CA PHE A 443 9.47 27.41 -12.85
C PHE A 443 8.13 28.00 -13.30
N GLU A 444 8.13 29.19 -13.91
CA GLU A 444 6.92 29.79 -14.46
C GLU A 444 6.34 28.94 -15.60
N ARG A 445 7.18 28.40 -16.50
CA ARG A 445 6.75 27.46 -17.54
C ARG A 445 6.24 26.15 -16.96
N MET A 446 6.91 25.63 -15.93
CA MET A 446 6.45 24.42 -15.20
C MET A 446 5.06 24.63 -14.61
N ARG A 447 4.82 25.78 -13.95
CA ARG A 447 3.50 26.17 -13.45
C ARG A 447 2.45 26.16 -14.57
N ASP A 448 2.75 26.84 -15.68
CA ASP A 448 1.79 27.02 -16.76
C ASP A 448 1.42 25.67 -17.40
N LEU A 449 2.39 24.79 -17.61
CA LEU A 449 2.17 23.43 -18.10
C LEU A 449 1.39 22.58 -17.09
N ALA A 450 1.74 22.63 -15.82
CA ALA A 450 1.04 21.87 -14.78
C ALA A 450 -0.44 22.26 -14.69
N LEU A 451 -0.75 23.57 -14.81
CA LEU A 451 -2.14 24.04 -14.86
C LEU A 451 -2.89 23.55 -16.11
N ILE A 452 -2.22 23.38 -17.24
CA ILE A 452 -2.78 22.82 -18.47
C ILE A 452 -3.10 21.32 -18.26
N LEU A 453 -2.15 20.55 -17.72
CA LEU A 453 -2.30 19.13 -17.42
C LEU A 453 -3.41 18.88 -16.39
N ASN A 454 -3.43 19.67 -15.33
CA ASN A 454 -4.49 19.60 -14.31
C ASN A 454 -5.89 19.83 -14.94
N ARG A 455 -6.05 20.88 -15.77
CA ARG A 455 -7.32 21.14 -16.48
C ARG A 455 -7.73 19.98 -17.40
N LYS A 456 -6.75 19.30 -18.07
CA LYS A 456 -7.01 18.09 -18.85
C LYS A 456 -7.53 16.98 -17.95
N ARG A 457 -6.88 16.74 -16.83
CA ARG A 457 -7.24 15.71 -15.85
C ARG A 457 -8.64 15.97 -15.28
N GLU A 458 -8.95 17.21 -14.94
CA GLU A 458 -10.29 17.63 -14.50
C GLU A 458 -11.36 17.39 -15.59
N ARG A 459 -11.08 17.77 -16.86
CA ARG A 459 -12.00 17.50 -17.97
C ARG A 459 -12.23 16.02 -18.19
N ARG A 460 -11.24 15.17 -17.98
CA ARG A 460 -11.35 13.71 -18.04
C ARG A 460 -12.22 13.16 -16.91
N GLY A 461 -12.33 13.87 -15.80
CA GLY A 461 -13.15 13.50 -14.64
C GLY A 461 -12.36 12.83 -13.51
N SER A 462 -11.06 13.06 -13.42
CA SER A 462 -10.24 12.62 -12.30
C SER A 462 -10.79 13.15 -10.98
N ILE A 463 -10.72 12.29 -9.95
CA ILE A 463 -11.12 12.67 -8.59
C ILE A 463 -9.89 13.24 -7.90
N ASP A 464 -9.97 14.44 -7.39
CA ASP A 464 -8.95 15.05 -6.54
C ASP A 464 -9.51 15.22 -5.12
N PHE A 465 -8.90 14.53 -4.16
CA PHE A 465 -9.23 14.64 -2.74
C PHE A 465 -8.16 15.50 -2.07
N ASP A 466 -8.51 16.75 -1.75
CA ASP A 466 -7.63 17.62 -0.97
C ASP A 466 -7.85 17.37 0.53
N LEU A 467 -7.45 16.19 0.99
CA LEU A 467 -7.54 15.84 2.41
C LEU A 467 -6.25 16.28 3.11
N PRO A 468 -6.36 17.06 4.18
CA PRO A 468 -5.18 17.46 4.95
C PRO A 468 -4.58 16.25 5.66
N GLU A 469 -3.28 16.09 5.53
CA GLU A 469 -2.53 15.07 6.26
C GLU A 469 -1.88 15.69 7.51
N PRO A 470 -1.95 15.02 8.66
CA PRO A 470 -1.26 15.47 9.86
C PRO A 470 0.24 15.20 9.76
N VAL A 471 1.06 16.21 10.00
CA VAL A 471 2.52 16.09 10.11
C VAL A 471 2.91 16.33 11.56
N ILE A 472 3.72 15.44 12.11
CA ILE A 472 4.27 15.62 13.46
C ILE A 472 5.55 16.43 13.38
N GLU A 473 5.58 17.57 14.05
CA GLU A 473 6.80 18.35 14.25
C GLU A 473 7.50 17.91 15.53
N PHE A 474 8.82 17.76 15.44
CA PHE A 474 9.68 17.44 16.58
C PHE A 474 10.46 18.66 17.02
N ASN A 475 10.76 18.75 18.32
CA ASN A 475 11.71 19.74 18.82
C ASN A 475 13.16 19.25 18.61
N GLU A 476 14.14 20.09 18.97
CA GLU A 476 15.58 19.78 18.91
C GLU A 476 16.01 18.57 19.75
N PHE A 477 15.18 18.12 20.70
CA PHE A 477 15.40 16.92 21.51
C PHE A 477 14.70 15.68 20.96
N GLY A 478 14.06 15.79 19.78
CA GLY A 478 13.29 14.70 19.19
C GLY A 478 11.97 14.38 19.89
N LEU A 479 11.50 15.26 20.76
CA LEU A 479 10.18 15.16 21.38
C LEU A 479 9.14 15.80 20.48
N MET A 480 7.95 15.28 20.50
CA MET A 480 6.83 15.78 19.71
C MET A 480 6.43 17.18 20.19
N LYS A 481 6.51 18.16 19.28
CA LYS A 481 6.21 19.55 19.58
C LYS A 481 4.76 19.89 19.23
N SER A 482 4.34 19.55 18.02
CA SER A 482 3.02 19.87 17.48
C SER A 482 2.60 18.87 16.42
N ILE A 483 1.31 18.85 16.15
CA ILE A 483 0.73 18.19 14.98
C ILE A 483 0.21 19.33 14.11
N VAL A 484 0.77 19.47 12.90
CA VAL A 484 0.40 20.52 11.96
C VAL A 484 -0.25 19.94 10.73
N ARG A 485 -1.03 20.76 10.04
CA ARG A 485 -1.61 20.40 8.76
C ARG A 485 -0.55 20.48 7.66
N SER A 486 -0.35 19.43 6.90
CA SER A 486 0.44 19.49 5.67
C SER A 486 -0.24 20.42 4.66
N GLU A 487 0.50 21.33 4.10
CA GLU A 487 0.03 22.24 3.03
C GLU A 487 0.52 21.73 1.68
N ARG A 488 -0.42 21.32 0.83
CA ARG A 488 -0.15 20.97 -0.57
C ARG A 488 -0.11 22.26 -1.40
N ASN A 489 1.09 22.83 -1.56
CA ASN A 489 1.29 24.06 -2.34
C ASN A 489 1.38 23.79 -3.86
N LEU A 490 1.56 24.87 -4.67
CA LEU A 490 1.61 24.76 -6.13
C LEU A 490 2.80 23.93 -6.63
N ALA A 491 3.94 23.98 -5.93
CA ALA A 491 5.12 23.20 -6.32
C ALA A 491 4.88 21.67 -6.21
N HIS A 492 4.15 21.22 -5.18
CA HIS A 492 3.71 19.81 -5.08
C HIS A 492 2.84 19.40 -6.27
N ARG A 493 1.89 20.26 -6.67
CA ARG A 493 1.01 20.00 -7.81
C ARG A 493 1.77 19.93 -9.13
N ILE A 494 2.81 20.74 -9.31
CA ILE A 494 3.66 20.71 -10.51
C ILE A 494 4.31 19.32 -10.67
N ILE A 495 4.98 18.85 -9.63
CA ILE A 495 5.67 17.56 -9.68
C ILE A 495 4.66 16.42 -9.84
N GLU A 496 3.54 16.46 -9.11
CA GLU A 496 2.48 15.45 -9.25
C GLU A 496 1.96 15.35 -10.69
N GLU A 497 1.61 16.46 -11.35
CA GLU A 497 1.11 16.42 -12.73
C GLU A 497 2.17 15.90 -13.72
N PHE A 498 3.45 16.22 -13.51
CA PHE A 498 4.54 15.74 -14.35
C PHE A 498 4.80 14.25 -14.18
N MET A 499 4.76 13.74 -12.93
CA MET A 499 4.89 12.32 -12.64
C MET A 499 3.70 11.53 -13.19
N LEU A 500 2.48 12.06 -13.07
CA LEU A 500 1.29 11.46 -13.69
C LEU A 500 1.42 11.37 -15.22
N ALA A 501 1.90 12.43 -15.87
CA ALA A 501 2.10 12.45 -17.31
C ALA A 501 3.16 11.42 -17.76
N ALA A 502 4.28 11.32 -17.06
CA ALA A 502 5.33 10.35 -17.34
C ALA A 502 4.83 8.91 -17.15
N ASN A 503 4.16 8.62 -16.03
CA ASN A 503 3.60 7.30 -15.73
C ASN A 503 2.55 6.86 -16.77
N GLU A 504 1.64 7.75 -17.17
CA GLU A 504 0.65 7.48 -18.23
C GLU A 504 1.33 7.26 -19.59
N THR A 505 2.39 8.01 -19.90
CA THR A 505 3.13 7.90 -21.17
C THR A 505 3.85 6.57 -21.27
N VAL A 506 4.57 6.17 -20.21
CA VAL A 506 5.27 4.88 -20.16
C VAL A 506 4.28 3.71 -20.23
N ALA A 507 3.20 3.76 -19.46
CA ALA A 507 2.15 2.74 -19.51
C ALA A 507 1.55 2.58 -20.91
N SER A 508 1.24 3.69 -21.57
CA SER A 508 0.69 3.71 -22.94
C SER A 508 1.69 3.18 -23.97
N TYR A 509 2.97 3.49 -23.79
CA TYR A 509 4.04 3.01 -24.67
C TYR A 509 4.17 1.49 -24.58
N LEU A 510 4.30 0.93 -23.37
CA LEU A 510 4.42 -0.52 -23.15
C LEU A 510 3.16 -1.27 -23.63
N GLU A 511 1.97 -0.73 -23.38
CA GLU A 511 0.71 -1.30 -23.89
C GLU A 511 0.65 -1.28 -25.43
N SER A 512 1.11 -0.20 -26.07
CA SER A 512 1.17 -0.09 -27.54
C SER A 512 2.11 -1.12 -28.18
N LYS A 513 3.20 -1.45 -27.50
CA LYS A 513 4.16 -2.48 -27.88
C LYS A 513 3.66 -3.90 -27.58
N ARG A 514 2.55 -4.05 -26.84
CA ARG A 514 2.00 -5.33 -26.38
C ARG A 514 2.98 -6.14 -25.53
N VAL A 515 3.73 -5.48 -24.70
CA VAL A 515 4.68 -6.09 -23.77
C VAL A 515 3.97 -6.34 -22.44
N ALA A 516 4.19 -7.51 -21.85
CA ALA A 516 3.75 -7.81 -20.48
C ALA A 516 4.46 -6.86 -19.50
N SER A 517 3.70 -6.22 -18.62
CA SER A 517 4.22 -5.23 -17.69
C SER A 517 3.38 -5.16 -16.42
N LEU A 518 3.85 -4.40 -15.45
CA LEU A 518 3.10 -4.09 -14.23
C LEU A 518 2.31 -2.79 -14.41
N TYR A 519 1.05 -2.83 -13.99
CA TYR A 519 0.17 -1.67 -13.98
C TYR A 519 -0.21 -1.31 -12.55
N ARG A 520 -0.40 -0.03 -12.28
CA ARG A 520 -1.04 0.47 -11.07
C ARG A 520 -2.54 0.59 -11.35
N VAL A 521 -3.32 -0.33 -10.85
CA VAL A 521 -4.76 -0.41 -11.14
C VAL A 521 -5.59 0.06 -9.96
N HIS A 522 -6.67 0.77 -10.27
CA HIS A 522 -7.68 1.16 -9.31
C HIS A 522 -9.05 0.79 -9.88
N GLU A 523 -9.61 -0.28 -9.36
CA GLU A 523 -10.87 -0.81 -9.84
C GLU A 523 -12.05 0.08 -9.45
N LYS A 524 -13.18 -0.10 -10.14
CA LYS A 524 -14.44 0.55 -9.77
C LYS A 524 -14.86 0.15 -8.35
N PRO A 525 -15.48 1.07 -7.59
CA PRO A 525 -16.00 0.76 -6.27
C PRO A 525 -17.13 -0.28 -6.31
N ASP A 526 -17.28 -1.03 -5.22
CA ASP A 526 -18.34 -2.00 -5.08
C ASP A 526 -19.71 -1.34 -4.94
N ALA A 527 -20.72 -1.87 -5.60
CA ALA A 527 -22.08 -1.32 -5.56
C ALA A 527 -22.62 -1.13 -4.13
N LYS A 528 -22.31 -2.06 -3.22
CA LYS A 528 -22.70 -1.98 -1.81
C LYS A 528 -22.08 -0.76 -1.11
N ARG A 529 -20.77 -0.53 -1.28
CA ARG A 529 -20.08 0.62 -0.67
C ARG A 529 -20.58 1.95 -1.23
N VAL A 530 -20.83 1.99 -2.54
CA VAL A 530 -21.45 3.17 -3.19
C VAL A 530 -22.81 3.48 -2.61
N TYR A 531 -23.66 2.46 -2.42
CA TYR A 531 -24.97 2.61 -1.81
C TYR A 531 -24.88 3.10 -0.35
N GLU A 532 -24.01 2.50 0.44
CA GLU A 532 -23.79 2.92 1.83
C GLU A 532 -23.34 4.39 1.91
N PHE A 533 -22.47 4.79 0.99
CA PHE A 533 -22.07 6.19 0.88
C PHE A 533 -23.22 7.10 0.45
N GLU A 534 -23.98 6.73 -0.59
CA GLU A 534 -25.13 7.51 -1.08
C GLU A 534 -26.17 7.76 0.01
N MET A 535 -26.46 6.73 0.83
CA MET A 535 -27.37 6.86 1.96
C MET A 535 -26.88 7.87 3.01
N VAL A 536 -25.57 7.90 3.27
CA VAL A 536 -25.00 8.88 4.20
C VAL A 536 -24.98 10.26 3.57
N ALA A 537 -24.54 10.41 2.31
CA ALA A 537 -24.50 11.68 1.60
C ALA A 537 -25.89 12.35 1.52
N ALA A 538 -26.93 11.54 1.35
CA ALA A 538 -28.32 12.00 1.34
C ALA A 538 -28.74 12.67 2.65
N THR A 539 -28.20 12.26 3.80
CA THR A 539 -28.50 12.91 5.10
C THR A 539 -27.95 14.34 5.17
N PHE A 540 -26.94 14.65 4.36
CA PHE A 540 -26.40 15.99 4.20
C PHE A 540 -27.02 16.76 3.02
N GLY A 541 -27.97 16.15 2.31
CA GLY A 541 -28.59 16.75 1.12
C GLY A 541 -27.77 16.62 -0.15
N TYR A 542 -26.80 15.72 -0.20
CA TYR A 542 -25.96 15.46 -1.36
C TYR A 542 -26.24 14.09 -1.97
N SER A 543 -25.85 13.91 -3.22
CA SER A 543 -25.98 12.67 -3.97
C SER A 543 -24.89 12.58 -5.03
N LEU A 544 -24.38 11.38 -5.25
CA LEU A 544 -23.51 11.06 -6.40
C LEU A 544 -24.29 11.08 -7.72
N GLY A 545 -25.64 11.01 -7.65
CA GLY A 545 -26.48 10.94 -8.83
C GLY A 545 -26.51 9.56 -9.49
N VAL A 546 -26.31 8.51 -8.74
CA VAL A 546 -26.36 7.12 -9.23
C VAL A 546 -27.76 6.67 -9.66
N GLY A 547 -28.78 7.49 -9.41
CA GLY A 547 -30.18 7.19 -9.72
C GLY A 547 -30.80 6.15 -8.80
N ALA A 548 -32.02 5.73 -9.10
CA ALA A 548 -32.66 4.61 -8.42
C ALA A 548 -31.89 3.33 -8.76
N LEU A 549 -31.30 2.71 -7.76
CA LEU A 549 -30.55 1.46 -7.94
C LEU A 549 -31.53 0.36 -8.39
N PRO A 550 -31.20 -0.40 -9.43
CA PRO A 550 -31.99 -1.56 -9.78
C PRO A 550 -31.88 -2.59 -8.67
N ILE A 551 -32.99 -2.86 -8.01
CA ILE A 551 -33.04 -3.75 -6.84
C ILE A 551 -33.59 -5.09 -7.32
N GLU A 552 -32.85 -6.15 -7.12
CA GLU A 552 -33.35 -7.51 -7.26
C GLU A 552 -33.82 -8.01 -5.89
N ARG A 553 -35.14 -8.25 -5.79
CA ARG A 553 -35.72 -8.77 -4.55
C ARG A 553 -35.58 -10.28 -4.53
N ILE A 554 -34.71 -10.79 -3.70
CA ILE A 554 -34.57 -12.23 -3.43
C ILE A 554 -35.46 -12.57 -2.25
N ALA A 555 -36.55 -13.27 -2.48
CA ALA A 555 -37.41 -13.79 -1.43
C ALA A 555 -36.69 -14.92 -0.67
N ILE A 556 -36.25 -14.66 0.56
CA ILE A 556 -35.69 -15.69 1.41
C ILE A 556 -36.86 -16.56 1.90
N LYS A 557 -36.90 -17.81 1.45
CA LYS A 557 -37.84 -18.81 1.98
C LYS A 557 -37.45 -19.12 3.42
N THR A 558 -38.11 -18.48 4.38
CA THR A 558 -37.98 -18.86 5.80
C THR A 558 -38.62 -20.22 6.03
N ASP A 559 -37.88 -21.08 6.72
CA ASP A 559 -38.31 -22.44 7.07
C ASP A 559 -39.65 -22.40 7.82
N ARG A 560 -40.65 -23.16 7.34
CA ARG A 560 -42.05 -23.15 7.79
C ARG A 560 -42.26 -23.56 9.27
N ARG A 561 -41.21 -23.93 9.99
CA ARG A 561 -41.31 -24.39 11.42
C ARG A 561 -41.20 -23.30 12.47
N ALA A 562 -40.90 -22.05 12.11
CA ALA A 562 -40.74 -20.96 13.09
C ALA A 562 -41.95 -19.99 13.12
N SER A 563 -43.10 -20.37 12.58
CA SER A 563 -44.27 -19.49 12.47
C SER A 563 -45.40 -19.94 13.40
N TYR A 564 -45.22 -19.79 14.71
CA TYR A 564 -46.33 -19.61 15.64
C TYR A 564 -46.08 -18.32 16.45
N GLY A 565 -46.81 -17.27 16.06
CA GLY A 565 -46.93 -16.02 16.81
C GLY A 565 -46.07 -14.86 16.31
N THR A 566 -46.77 -13.86 15.72
CA THR A 566 -46.35 -12.54 15.26
C THR A 566 -45.88 -12.46 13.81
N GLY A 567 -46.73 -11.82 13.02
CA GLY A 567 -46.57 -11.60 11.58
C GLY A 567 -45.37 -10.69 11.24
N LYS A 568 -44.17 -11.23 11.31
CA LYS A 568 -42.99 -10.61 10.68
C LYS A 568 -42.94 -11.04 9.24
N ARG A 569 -43.24 -10.11 8.33
CA ARG A 569 -43.03 -10.24 6.89
C ARG A 569 -41.59 -10.69 6.64
N ALA A 570 -41.40 -11.66 5.74
CA ALA A 570 -40.07 -12.01 5.22
C ALA A 570 -39.37 -10.71 4.79
N ARG A 571 -38.17 -10.49 5.29
CA ARG A 571 -37.34 -9.39 4.83
C ARG A 571 -36.75 -9.82 3.49
N ASP A 572 -37.17 -9.15 2.44
CA ASP A 572 -36.54 -9.27 1.13
C ASP A 572 -35.15 -8.68 1.23
N LEU A 573 -34.14 -9.46 0.87
CA LEU A 573 -32.76 -8.94 0.75
C LEU A 573 -32.69 -8.25 -0.61
N GLU A 574 -32.50 -6.95 -0.58
CA GLU A 574 -32.32 -6.14 -1.77
C GLU A 574 -30.84 -6.11 -2.13
N ILE A 575 -30.46 -6.74 -3.25
CA ILE A 575 -29.07 -6.72 -3.77
C ILE A 575 -29.06 -5.81 -5.00
N PRO A 576 -28.24 -4.74 -5.00
CA PRO A 576 -28.09 -3.91 -6.18
C PRO A 576 -27.48 -4.70 -7.34
N LYS A 577 -28.13 -4.76 -8.49
CA LYS A 577 -27.46 -5.09 -9.75
C LYS A 577 -26.54 -3.96 -10.14
N GLU A 578 -25.53 -4.23 -10.97
CA GLU A 578 -24.48 -3.30 -11.41
C GLU A 578 -24.89 -1.81 -11.38
N VAL A 579 -24.18 -1.03 -10.58
CA VAL A 579 -24.36 0.42 -10.52
C VAL A 579 -23.49 1.06 -11.59
N HIS A 580 -24.11 1.89 -12.45
CA HIS A 580 -23.34 2.68 -13.40
C HIS A 580 -22.68 3.84 -12.66
N ILE A 581 -21.39 3.64 -12.32
CA ILE A 581 -20.61 4.64 -11.61
C ILE A 581 -19.39 5.06 -12.42
N THR A 582 -19.12 6.36 -12.43
CA THR A 582 -18.00 6.97 -13.12
C THR A 582 -17.21 7.87 -12.17
N PRO A 583 -15.90 8.06 -12.40
CA PRO A 583 -15.09 8.98 -11.60
C PRO A 583 -15.68 10.41 -11.58
N ARG A 584 -16.25 10.86 -12.70
CA ARG A 584 -16.87 12.19 -12.85
C ARG A 584 -18.01 12.44 -11.87
N MET A 585 -18.70 11.39 -11.40
CA MET A 585 -19.76 11.54 -10.40
C MET A 585 -19.17 11.94 -9.04
N TYR A 586 -18.08 11.31 -8.65
CA TYR A 586 -17.32 11.68 -7.44
C TYR A 586 -16.74 13.09 -7.57
N GLN A 587 -16.09 13.40 -8.68
CA GLN A 587 -15.53 14.73 -8.96
C GLN A 587 -16.58 15.84 -8.85
N LYS A 588 -17.79 15.63 -9.42
CA LYS A 588 -18.88 16.61 -9.29
C LYS A 588 -19.32 16.80 -7.85
N LEU A 589 -19.25 15.76 -7.03
CA LEU A 589 -19.62 15.85 -5.63
C LEU A 589 -18.52 16.55 -4.83
N THR A 590 -17.23 16.25 -5.06
CA THR A 590 -16.12 16.99 -4.42
C THR A 590 -16.21 18.48 -4.71
N ALA A 591 -16.46 18.89 -5.96
CA ALA A 591 -16.65 20.29 -6.33
C ALA A 591 -17.86 20.96 -5.65
N LYS A 592 -18.91 20.21 -5.34
CA LYS A 592 -20.11 20.75 -4.65
C LYS A 592 -19.90 20.95 -3.15
N ILE A 593 -19.04 20.15 -2.52
CA ILE A 593 -18.78 20.21 -1.08
C ILE A 593 -17.60 21.09 -0.73
N ALA A 594 -16.76 21.44 -1.70
CA ALA A 594 -15.57 22.27 -1.51
C ALA A 594 -15.87 23.56 -0.74
N GLY A 595 -15.08 23.84 0.31
CA GLY A 595 -15.23 24.98 1.19
C GLY A 595 -16.41 24.94 2.16
N LYS A 596 -17.12 23.80 2.25
CA LYS A 596 -18.26 23.64 3.16
C LYS A 596 -17.88 22.85 4.41
N PRO A 597 -18.61 23.04 5.53
CA PRO A 597 -18.32 22.32 6.77
C PRO A 597 -18.33 20.80 6.62
N GLU A 598 -19.13 20.28 5.69
CA GLU A 598 -19.28 18.85 5.44
C GLU A 598 -18.20 18.26 4.53
N GLU A 599 -17.35 19.10 3.92
CA GLU A 599 -16.34 18.68 2.95
C GLU A 599 -15.46 17.55 3.48
N ARG A 600 -14.92 17.75 4.68
CA ARG A 600 -13.98 16.80 5.29
C ARG A 600 -14.60 15.43 5.49
N ILE A 601 -15.80 15.37 6.08
CA ILE A 601 -16.46 14.11 6.39
C ILE A 601 -16.92 13.39 5.11
N LEU A 602 -17.46 14.13 4.15
CA LEU A 602 -17.94 13.53 2.90
C LEU A 602 -16.77 13.07 2.04
N SER A 603 -15.66 13.80 1.98
CA SER A 603 -14.43 13.40 1.27
C SER A 603 -13.84 12.12 1.87
N TYR A 604 -13.75 12.03 3.20
CA TYR A 604 -13.31 10.82 3.89
C TYR A 604 -14.20 9.61 3.59
N LEU A 605 -15.51 9.78 3.64
CA LEU A 605 -16.47 8.71 3.33
C LEU A 605 -16.46 8.32 1.84
N MET A 606 -16.25 9.29 0.94
CA MET A 606 -16.05 9.01 -0.48
C MET A 606 -14.82 8.13 -0.68
N LEU A 607 -13.68 8.50 -0.08
CA LEU A 607 -12.46 7.72 -0.16
C LEU A 607 -12.68 6.28 0.34
N ARG A 608 -13.36 6.11 1.49
CA ARG A 608 -13.71 4.78 2.03
C ARG A 608 -14.64 3.97 1.14
N SER A 609 -15.44 4.61 0.29
CA SER A 609 -16.32 3.91 -0.65
C SER A 609 -15.57 3.34 -1.84
N LEU A 610 -14.39 3.87 -2.15
CA LEU A 610 -13.53 3.40 -3.23
C LEU A 610 -12.80 2.09 -2.84
N LYS A 611 -12.30 1.38 -3.84
CA LYS A 611 -11.34 0.29 -3.62
C LYS A 611 -9.94 0.88 -3.43
N GLN A 612 -9.07 0.14 -2.79
CA GLN A 612 -7.65 0.48 -2.73
C GLN A 612 -6.98 0.17 -4.08
N ALA A 613 -6.08 1.03 -4.52
CA ALA A 613 -5.25 0.76 -5.68
C ALA A 613 -4.27 -0.38 -5.37
N ARG A 614 -3.86 -1.13 -6.40
CA ARG A 614 -2.92 -2.25 -6.28
C ARG A 614 -2.11 -2.40 -7.55
N TYR A 615 -1.05 -3.18 -7.49
CA TYR A 615 -0.34 -3.60 -8.69
C TYR A 615 -1.02 -4.80 -9.34
N SER A 616 -0.88 -4.92 -10.66
CA SER A 616 -1.43 -6.04 -11.45
C SER A 616 -0.69 -6.16 -12.78
N GLU A 617 -0.54 -7.37 -13.27
CA GLU A 617 -0.07 -7.69 -14.61
C GLU A 617 -1.14 -7.42 -15.68
N GLU A 618 -2.41 -7.28 -15.26
CA GLU A 618 -3.52 -6.92 -16.13
C GLU A 618 -3.86 -5.43 -16.03
N ASN A 619 -3.99 -4.77 -17.18
CA ASN A 619 -4.47 -3.39 -17.22
C ASN A 619 -5.99 -3.33 -16.98
N LEU A 620 -6.39 -2.95 -15.77
CA LEU A 620 -7.79 -2.72 -15.38
C LEU A 620 -8.17 -1.23 -15.39
N GLY A 621 -7.22 -0.35 -15.75
CA GLY A 621 -7.35 1.10 -15.66
C GLY A 621 -7.27 1.62 -14.24
N HIS A 622 -7.26 2.94 -14.10
CA HIS A 622 -7.18 3.62 -12.81
C HIS A 622 -8.40 4.53 -12.59
N PHE A 623 -9.39 4.06 -11.82
CA PHE A 623 -10.68 4.72 -11.64
C PHE A 623 -10.55 6.15 -11.11
N ALA A 624 -9.81 6.38 -10.01
CA ALA A 624 -9.71 7.72 -9.41
C ALA A 624 -9.04 8.73 -10.35
N LEU A 625 -8.02 8.33 -11.11
CA LEU A 625 -7.37 9.18 -12.11
C LEU A 625 -8.17 9.30 -13.42
N ALA A 626 -9.25 8.52 -13.58
CA ALA A 626 -9.98 8.34 -14.83
C ALA A 626 -9.03 7.96 -16.00
N ALA A 627 -7.91 7.30 -15.72
CA ALA A 627 -6.91 6.91 -16.69
C ALA A 627 -7.21 5.52 -17.25
N PRO A 628 -7.16 5.32 -18.59
CA PRO A 628 -7.39 4.00 -19.19
C PRO A 628 -6.22 3.03 -18.95
N THR A 629 -5.01 3.56 -18.80
CA THR A 629 -3.80 2.82 -18.45
C THR A 629 -2.93 3.67 -17.54
N TYR A 630 -2.27 3.04 -16.59
CA TYR A 630 -1.42 3.72 -15.63
C TYR A 630 -0.41 2.74 -15.02
N THR A 631 0.83 3.14 -14.89
CA THR A 631 1.86 2.39 -14.19
C THR A 631 2.62 3.29 -13.22
N HIS A 632 3.44 2.72 -12.38
CA HIS A 632 4.44 3.43 -11.62
C HIS A 632 5.80 3.26 -12.31
N PHE A 633 6.46 4.38 -12.61
CA PHE A 633 7.76 4.42 -13.28
C PHE A 633 8.71 5.40 -12.58
N THR A 634 8.18 6.34 -11.81
CA THR A 634 8.88 7.57 -11.40
C THR A 634 9.63 7.48 -10.08
N SER A 635 9.65 6.32 -9.38
CA SER A 635 10.35 6.21 -8.07
C SER A 635 11.00 4.84 -7.84
N PRO A 636 11.97 4.42 -8.65
CA PRO A 636 12.61 3.10 -8.56
C PRO A 636 13.57 2.95 -7.35
N ILE A 637 14.01 4.04 -6.72
CA ILE A 637 14.85 3.98 -5.51
C ILE A 637 14.03 3.43 -4.32
N ARG A 638 12.72 3.73 -4.29
CA ARG A 638 11.87 3.41 -3.15
C ARG A 638 10.70 2.47 -3.44
N ARG A 639 10.44 2.08 -4.70
CA ARG A 639 9.38 1.15 -5.08
C ARG A 639 9.89 0.09 -6.05
N TYR A 640 9.77 -1.17 -5.67
CA TYR A 640 10.21 -2.30 -6.48
C TYR A 640 9.46 -2.45 -7.82
N PRO A 641 8.14 -2.23 -7.91
CA PRO A 641 7.42 -2.25 -9.19
C PRO A 641 7.96 -1.27 -10.23
N ASP A 642 8.40 -0.09 -9.82
CA ASP A 642 9.03 0.90 -10.71
C ASP A 642 10.34 0.35 -11.30
N LEU A 643 11.15 -0.31 -10.47
CA LEU A 643 12.38 -0.98 -10.91
C LEU A 643 12.09 -2.06 -11.96
N ILE A 644 11.04 -2.85 -11.77
CA ILE A 644 10.59 -3.85 -12.75
C ILE A 644 10.14 -3.19 -14.06
N VAL A 645 9.36 -2.11 -13.99
CA VAL A 645 8.95 -1.35 -15.19
C VAL A 645 10.16 -0.77 -15.92
N HIS A 646 11.17 -0.30 -15.19
CA HIS A 646 12.44 0.17 -15.77
C HIS A 646 13.16 -0.94 -16.56
N ARG A 647 13.27 -2.15 -15.99
CA ARG A 647 13.89 -3.29 -16.67
C ARG A 647 13.16 -3.66 -17.96
N ILE A 648 11.83 -3.75 -17.89
CA ILE A 648 10.98 -4.04 -19.04
C ILE A 648 11.16 -2.95 -20.11
N LEU A 649 11.17 -1.68 -19.72
CA LEU A 649 11.35 -0.58 -20.65
C LEU A 649 12.71 -0.62 -21.33
N LYS A 650 13.81 -0.89 -20.61
CA LYS A 650 15.17 -0.99 -21.17
C LYS A 650 15.25 -2.10 -22.19
N ASP A 651 14.71 -3.29 -21.90
CA ASP A 651 14.68 -4.41 -22.85
C ASP A 651 13.92 -4.03 -24.14
N VAL A 652 12.78 -3.36 -24.03
CA VAL A 652 12.00 -2.90 -25.18
C VAL A 652 12.75 -1.84 -26.01
N LEU A 653 13.50 -0.96 -25.36
CA LEU A 653 14.31 0.06 -26.03
C LEU A 653 15.48 -0.58 -26.78
N GLU A 654 16.18 -1.56 -26.19
CA GLU A 654 17.26 -2.32 -26.82
C GLU A 654 16.76 -3.07 -28.06
N GLN A 655 15.67 -3.83 -27.95
CA GLN A 655 15.06 -4.56 -29.08
C GLN A 655 14.66 -3.61 -30.22
N SER A 656 14.08 -2.45 -29.88
CA SER A 656 13.68 -1.45 -30.87
C SER A 656 14.88 -0.84 -31.59
N ALA A 657 16.03 -0.69 -30.94
CA ALA A 657 17.26 -0.21 -31.53
C ALA A 657 17.87 -1.26 -32.51
N GLU A 658 17.90 -2.53 -32.08
CA GLU A 658 18.37 -3.65 -32.90
C GLU A 658 17.51 -3.86 -34.16
N GLU A 659 16.19 -3.74 -34.07
CA GLU A 659 15.27 -3.80 -35.19
C GLU A 659 15.56 -2.69 -36.23
N GLN A 660 15.83 -1.46 -35.74
CA GLN A 660 16.18 -0.33 -36.64
C GLN A 660 17.53 -0.54 -37.32
N GLU A 661 18.54 -1.00 -36.60
CA GLU A 661 19.85 -1.34 -37.23
C GLU A 661 19.73 -2.50 -38.23
N GLY A 662 18.93 -3.53 -37.90
CA GLY A 662 18.63 -4.65 -38.77
C GLY A 662 17.92 -4.23 -40.07
N ALA A 663 16.92 -3.33 -39.93
CA ALA A 663 16.17 -2.79 -41.08
C ALA A 663 17.06 -1.95 -42.01
N VAL A 664 18.00 -1.18 -41.49
CA VAL A 664 18.98 -0.42 -42.26
C VAL A 664 19.93 -1.37 -43.01
N ARG A 665 20.35 -2.49 -42.41
CA ARG A 665 21.19 -3.52 -43.09
C ARG A 665 20.46 -4.27 -44.22
N ILE A 666 19.14 -4.40 -44.13
CA ILE A 666 18.32 -5.15 -45.13
C ILE A 666 17.70 -4.21 -46.19
N GLY A 667 17.86 -2.88 -46.06
CA GLY A 667 17.30 -1.90 -47.01
C GLY A 667 15.78 -1.73 -46.95
N VAL A 668 15.14 -2.18 -45.90
CA VAL A 668 13.69 -2.02 -45.65
C VAL A 668 13.47 -0.80 -44.80
N VAL A 669 12.94 0.27 -45.35
CA VAL A 669 12.50 1.47 -44.61
C VAL A 669 11.12 1.19 -44.05
N PRO A 670 10.90 1.21 -42.72
CA PRO A 670 9.57 1.04 -42.14
C PRO A 670 8.63 2.16 -42.58
N PRO A 671 7.37 1.87 -42.96
CA PRO A 671 6.43 2.92 -43.31
C PRO A 671 6.03 3.71 -42.08
N GLY A 672 6.46 4.98 -42.00
CA GLY A 672 6.06 5.90 -40.93
C GLY A 672 7.13 6.86 -40.41
N PHE A 673 8.40 6.67 -40.78
CA PHE A 673 9.48 7.56 -40.34
C PHE A 673 9.66 8.72 -41.36
N ARG A 674 9.20 9.92 -40.98
CA ARG A 674 9.72 11.14 -41.63
C ARG A 674 10.97 11.57 -40.84
N MET A 675 12.15 11.30 -41.42
CA MET A 675 13.40 11.94 -41.00
C MET A 675 13.24 13.45 -41.17
N ALA A 676 13.45 14.21 -40.11
CA ALA A 676 13.70 15.63 -40.22
C ALA A 676 15.05 15.80 -40.93
N ALA A 677 15.00 16.07 -42.25
CA ALA A 677 16.17 16.44 -43.02
C ALA A 677 16.61 17.84 -42.63
N ALA A 678 17.93 17.99 -42.46
CA ALA A 678 18.63 19.24 -42.29
C ALA A 678 18.27 20.24 -43.40
N TYR A 679 18.20 21.53 -43.03
CA TYR A 679 17.94 22.68 -43.88
C TYR A 679 18.83 22.73 -45.12
N PRO A 680 18.30 23.29 -46.25
CA PRO A 680 18.76 24.61 -46.65
C PRO A 680 17.63 25.60 -47.01
N ALA A 681 17.96 26.86 -46.89
CA ALA A 681 17.17 28.03 -47.21
C ALA A 681 16.87 28.16 -48.70
N ASP A 682 15.72 28.72 -49.04
CA ASP A 682 15.47 29.81 -49.94
C ASP A 682 14.08 29.74 -50.60
N GLY A 683 13.36 30.78 -50.40
CA GLY A 683 12.40 31.54 -51.15
C GLY A 683 11.53 30.87 -52.24
N VAL A 684 10.23 31.16 -52.19
CA VAL A 684 9.47 31.86 -53.24
C VAL A 684 7.97 31.88 -52.84
N GLN A 685 7.37 33.07 -53.02
CA GLN A 685 5.96 33.43 -52.87
C GLN A 685 5.05 32.72 -53.87
N SER A 686 3.78 32.47 -53.53
CA SER A 686 2.62 32.92 -54.31
C SER A 686 1.29 32.45 -53.74
N GLU A 687 0.47 33.45 -53.50
CA GLU A 687 -0.95 33.65 -53.88
C GLU A 687 -2.05 32.71 -53.36
N SER A 688 -2.83 33.30 -52.51
CA SER A 688 -4.33 33.46 -52.48
C SER A 688 -5.19 32.39 -53.12
N GLU A 689 -6.13 31.89 -52.30
CA GLU A 689 -7.54 31.79 -52.66
C GLU A 689 -8.41 31.59 -51.41
N LYS A 690 -9.39 32.49 -51.19
CA LYS A 690 -10.50 32.37 -50.27
C LYS A 690 -11.63 31.57 -50.94
N PRO A 691 -12.38 30.79 -50.22
CA PRO A 691 -13.83 30.72 -50.44
C PRO A 691 -14.70 30.94 -49.20
N ARG A 692 -15.60 31.74 -49.41
CA ARG A 692 -17.00 32.01 -48.98
C ARG A 692 -17.57 31.21 -47.77
N SER A 693 -18.10 32.02 -46.89
CA SER A 693 -19.02 31.76 -45.78
C SER A 693 -20.30 31.07 -46.23
N GLU A 694 -20.66 29.95 -45.59
CA GLU A 694 -22.02 29.52 -45.41
C GLU A 694 -22.24 29.13 -43.96
N GLY A 695 -23.27 29.77 -43.36
CA GLY A 695 -23.61 29.63 -41.97
C GLY A 695 -24.19 28.23 -41.66
N ARG A 696 -23.61 27.57 -40.67
CA ARG A 696 -24.22 26.44 -39.99
C ARG A 696 -24.31 26.73 -38.51
N ARG A 697 -25.52 26.53 -37.96
CA ARG A 697 -25.83 26.63 -36.53
C ARG A 697 -24.90 25.72 -35.71
N PRO A 698 -24.56 26.09 -34.45
CA PRO A 698 -23.67 25.26 -33.64
C PRO A 698 -24.39 23.94 -33.29
N ALA A 699 -23.76 22.84 -33.66
CA ALA A 699 -24.14 21.51 -33.22
C ALA A 699 -23.93 21.43 -31.71
N ARG A 700 -24.87 20.87 -30.99
CA ARG A 700 -24.74 20.52 -29.57
C ARG A 700 -23.50 19.66 -29.43
N LEU A 701 -22.59 20.08 -28.55
CA LEU A 701 -21.46 19.26 -28.07
C LEU A 701 -22.02 17.95 -27.51
N VAL A 702 -21.82 16.89 -28.26
CA VAL A 702 -22.01 15.53 -27.76
C VAL A 702 -20.71 15.20 -26.99
N ASP A 703 -20.85 14.94 -25.70
CA ASP A 703 -19.74 14.50 -24.86
C ASP A 703 -19.01 13.32 -25.54
N PRO A 704 -17.68 13.32 -25.57
CA PRO A 704 -16.94 12.16 -26.06
C PRO A 704 -17.31 10.95 -25.21
N PRO A 705 -17.50 9.77 -25.81
CA PRO A 705 -17.90 8.58 -25.08
C PRO A 705 -16.80 8.23 -24.08
N SER A 706 -17.18 8.10 -22.80
CA SER A 706 -16.32 7.63 -21.72
C SER A 706 -15.62 6.34 -22.14
N PRO A 707 -14.32 6.18 -21.90
CA PRO A 707 -13.59 4.93 -22.15
C PRO A 707 -14.27 3.70 -21.55
N TRP A 708 -15.13 3.91 -20.56
CA TRP A 708 -15.89 2.87 -19.86
C TRP A 708 -17.19 2.45 -20.55
N SER A 709 -17.66 3.17 -21.59
CA SER A 709 -18.91 2.86 -22.28
C SER A 709 -18.79 1.86 -23.43
N LYS A 710 -17.56 1.54 -23.90
CA LYS A 710 -17.33 0.69 -25.08
C LYS A 710 -17.07 -0.78 -24.80
N ARG A 711 -17.29 -1.29 -23.59
CA ARG A 711 -17.15 -2.73 -23.29
C ARG A 711 -18.49 -3.50 -23.31
N ARG A 712 -19.50 -3.06 -24.05
CA ARG A 712 -20.62 -3.91 -24.47
C ARG A 712 -20.43 -4.32 -25.92
N ASP A 713 -20.44 -5.61 -26.17
CA ASP A 713 -20.33 -6.35 -27.43
C ASP A 713 -18.90 -6.58 -27.98
N ARG A 714 -18.16 -7.46 -27.30
CA ARG A 714 -17.12 -8.29 -27.93
C ARG A 714 -17.26 -9.75 -27.53
N SER A 715 -18.44 -10.33 -27.80
CA SER A 715 -18.63 -11.79 -27.69
C SER A 715 -18.54 -12.54 -29.03
N THR A 716 -18.19 -11.85 -30.13
CA THR A 716 -17.99 -12.50 -31.44
C THR A 716 -16.81 -11.88 -32.15
N HIS A 717 -15.68 -12.40 -31.96
CA HIS A 717 -14.44 -12.53 -32.68
C HIS A 717 -13.29 -12.53 -31.68
N ARG A 718 -13.06 -13.69 -31.03
CA ARG A 718 -11.74 -14.02 -30.55
C ARG A 718 -10.85 -14.29 -31.77
N GLU A 719 -10.32 -13.26 -32.40
CA GLU A 719 -9.00 -13.36 -33.00
C GLU A 719 -8.07 -13.76 -31.82
N ALA A 720 -7.42 -14.90 -31.97
CA ALA A 720 -6.42 -15.33 -31.01
C ALA A 720 -5.34 -14.23 -30.98
N LEU A 721 -5.48 -13.30 -30.03
CA LEU A 721 -4.47 -12.28 -29.76
C LEU A 721 -3.20 -13.07 -29.45
N ARG A 722 -2.11 -12.76 -30.17
CA ARG A 722 -0.79 -13.29 -29.82
C ARG A 722 -0.57 -13.06 -28.33
N PRO A 723 -0.06 -14.05 -27.57
CA PRO A 723 0.23 -13.86 -26.16
C PRO A 723 1.14 -12.64 -25.99
N LEU A 724 0.95 -11.89 -24.92
CA LEU A 724 1.85 -10.82 -24.54
C LEU A 724 3.24 -11.42 -24.40
N SER A 725 4.23 -10.78 -25.04
CA SER A 725 5.65 -11.17 -24.92
C SER A 725 6.36 -10.13 -24.06
N GLY A 726 7.45 -10.51 -23.41
CA GLY A 726 8.23 -9.60 -22.56
C GLY A 726 9.40 -10.33 -21.94
N PRO A 727 10.34 -9.61 -21.32
CA PRO A 727 11.51 -10.18 -20.67
C PRO A 727 11.10 -10.99 -19.42
N ILE A 728 10.00 -10.63 -18.78
CA ILE A 728 9.50 -11.25 -17.55
C ILE A 728 8.18 -12.00 -17.85
N SER A 729 8.02 -13.19 -17.31
CA SER A 729 6.81 -14.00 -17.52
C SER A 729 5.60 -13.39 -16.82
N LEU A 730 4.38 -13.66 -17.35
CA LEU A 730 3.14 -13.20 -16.71
C LEU A 730 2.95 -13.77 -15.30
N GLU A 731 3.41 -15.01 -15.06
CA GLU A 731 3.34 -15.65 -13.74
C GLU A 731 4.22 -14.91 -12.74
N GLU A 732 5.43 -14.57 -13.11
CA GLU A 732 6.36 -13.81 -12.26
C GLU A 732 5.88 -12.38 -12.04
N LEU A 733 5.36 -11.69 -13.07
CA LEU A 733 4.76 -10.37 -12.92
C LEU A 733 3.56 -10.39 -11.95
N HIS A 734 2.78 -11.47 -11.98
CA HIS A 734 1.69 -11.67 -11.04
C HIS A 734 2.19 -11.80 -9.60
N GLU A 735 3.23 -12.61 -9.38
CA GLU A 735 3.85 -12.77 -8.05
C GLU A 735 4.40 -11.42 -7.54
N VAL A 736 5.17 -10.71 -8.37
CA VAL A 736 5.70 -9.38 -8.02
C VAL A 736 4.58 -8.39 -7.71
N ALA A 737 3.49 -8.41 -8.48
CA ALA A 737 2.34 -7.54 -8.23
C ALA A 737 1.67 -7.80 -6.88
N GLU A 738 1.49 -9.08 -6.52
CA GLU A 738 0.92 -9.47 -5.22
C GLU A 738 1.86 -9.12 -4.07
N GLU A 739 3.14 -9.48 -4.16
CA GLU A 739 4.17 -9.19 -3.14
C GLU A 739 4.31 -7.68 -2.91
N SER A 740 4.42 -6.89 -3.98
CA SER A 740 4.55 -5.43 -3.89
C SER A 740 3.30 -4.77 -3.30
N SER A 741 2.10 -5.25 -3.67
CA SER A 741 0.85 -4.74 -3.08
C SER A 741 0.71 -5.11 -1.60
N GLN A 742 1.26 -6.25 -1.18
CA GLN A 742 1.30 -6.63 0.24
C GLN A 742 2.32 -5.82 1.01
N ALA A 743 3.51 -5.59 0.43
CA ALA A 743 4.56 -4.76 1.04
C ALA A 743 4.10 -3.31 1.24
N GLU A 744 3.42 -2.72 0.24
CA GLU A 744 2.83 -1.39 0.33
C GLU A 744 1.80 -1.31 1.47
N ARG A 745 0.85 -2.24 1.54
CA ARG A 745 -0.14 -2.25 2.64
C ARG A 745 0.51 -2.42 4.01
N ARG A 746 1.53 -3.27 4.10
CA ARG A 746 2.30 -3.46 5.35
C ARG A 746 3.02 -2.19 5.77
N ALA A 747 3.58 -1.44 4.82
CA ALA A 747 4.20 -0.15 5.07
C ALA A 747 3.17 0.89 5.54
N ASP A 748 2.05 1.03 4.81
CA ASP A 748 0.95 1.95 5.17
C ASP A 748 0.40 1.65 6.57
N ASP A 749 0.20 0.37 6.91
CA ASP A 749 -0.31 -0.05 8.22
C ASP A 749 0.69 0.26 9.33
N ALA A 750 1.99 0.06 9.08
CA ALA A 750 3.07 0.36 10.04
C ALA A 750 3.19 1.89 10.28
N GLU A 751 3.21 2.68 9.23
CA GLU A 751 3.29 4.15 9.31
C GLU A 751 2.06 4.71 10.04
N ARG A 752 0.87 4.23 9.71
CA ARG A 752 -0.38 4.63 10.35
C ARG A 752 -0.41 4.27 11.83
N GLU A 753 -0.04 3.04 12.21
CA GLU A 753 -0.04 2.61 13.60
C GLU A 753 0.95 3.42 14.44
N LEU A 754 2.14 3.71 13.90
CA LEU A 754 3.10 4.57 14.58
C LEU A 754 2.55 5.98 14.78
N MET A 755 1.93 6.55 13.72
CA MET A 755 1.33 7.87 13.80
C MET A 755 0.25 7.94 14.88
N GLU A 756 -0.63 6.94 14.96
CA GLU A 756 -1.65 6.85 16.01
C GLU A 756 -1.01 6.70 17.40
N TRP A 757 0.08 5.96 17.50
CA TRP A 757 0.81 5.86 18.77
C TRP A 757 1.43 7.20 19.20
N LYS A 758 2.09 7.90 18.29
CA LYS A 758 2.66 9.24 18.53
C LYS A 758 1.57 10.23 18.95
N LYS A 759 0.43 10.24 18.26
CA LYS A 759 -0.73 11.06 18.63
C LYS A 759 -1.26 10.72 20.02
N SER A 760 -1.36 9.44 20.33
CA SER A 760 -1.81 8.96 21.66
C SER A 760 -0.87 9.46 22.77
N LYS A 761 0.46 9.33 22.59
CA LYS A 761 1.47 9.84 23.53
C LYS A 761 1.39 11.36 23.70
N PHE A 762 1.19 12.10 22.61
CA PHE A 762 1.02 13.56 22.62
C PHE A 762 -0.23 13.98 23.39
N MET A 763 -1.31 13.20 23.30
CA MET A 763 -2.56 13.49 24.02
C MET A 763 -2.52 13.12 25.50
N GLN A 764 -1.60 12.25 25.91
CA GLN A 764 -1.45 11.87 27.33
C GLN A 764 -1.08 13.05 28.21
N GLU A 765 -0.27 13.96 27.70
CA GLU A 765 0.13 15.18 28.40
C GLU A 765 -0.99 16.24 28.46
N ARG A 766 -2.06 16.05 27.69
CA ARG A 766 -3.19 16.98 27.51
C ARG A 766 -4.50 16.51 28.12
N ILE A 767 -4.42 15.51 29.00
CA ILE A 767 -5.61 15.06 29.75
C ILE A 767 -6.15 16.22 30.59
N GLY A 768 -7.43 16.51 30.46
CA GLY A 768 -8.11 17.64 31.10
C GLY A 768 -8.19 18.91 30.25
N GLU A 769 -7.56 18.94 29.04
CA GLU A 769 -7.70 20.05 28.11
C GLU A 769 -8.97 19.94 27.25
N HIS A 770 -9.43 21.08 26.76
CA HIS A 770 -10.65 21.22 25.98
C HIS A 770 -10.33 21.44 24.50
N PHE A 771 -11.06 20.77 23.62
CA PHE A 771 -10.86 20.89 22.18
C PHE A 771 -12.20 20.97 21.45
N GLU A 772 -12.17 21.60 20.29
CA GLU A 772 -13.25 21.48 19.30
C GLU A 772 -13.04 20.24 18.45
N GLY A 773 -14.11 19.53 18.18
CA GLY A 773 -14.06 18.30 17.39
C GLY A 773 -15.28 18.10 16.52
N LEU A 774 -15.10 17.21 15.55
CA LEU A 774 -16.11 16.82 14.56
C LEU A 774 -16.49 15.36 14.79
N ILE A 775 -17.79 15.05 14.86
CA ILE A 775 -18.26 13.67 14.95
C ILE A 775 -17.99 12.96 13.61
N THR A 776 -17.07 11.97 13.62
CA THR A 776 -16.65 11.21 12.45
C THR A 776 -17.39 9.89 12.28
N SER A 777 -17.92 9.32 13.37
CA SER A 777 -18.69 8.08 13.34
C SER A 777 -19.65 7.99 14.52
N VAL A 778 -20.81 7.38 14.31
CA VAL A 778 -21.82 7.15 15.34
C VAL A 778 -22.15 5.66 15.41
N THR A 779 -22.02 5.07 16.61
CA THR A 779 -22.19 3.65 16.87
C THR A 779 -23.15 3.41 18.03
N LYS A 780 -23.54 2.17 18.27
CA LYS A 780 -24.43 1.79 19.38
C LYS A 780 -23.82 2.00 20.79
N PHE A 781 -22.49 2.12 20.88
CA PHE A 781 -21.79 2.28 22.17
C PHE A 781 -21.26 3.69 22.40
N GLY A 782 -21.41 4.60 21.43
CA GLY A 782 -20.97 5.98 21.50
C GLY A 782 -20.70 6.57 20.14
N PHE A 783 -20.03 7.70 20.11
CA PHE A 783 -19.60 8.34 18.85
C PHE A 783 -18.14 8.73 18.91
N PHE A 784 -17.49 8.62 17.75
CA PHE A 784 -16.11 9.04 17.58
C PHE A 784 -16.06 10.50 17.19
N VAL A 785 -15.09 11.20 17.74
CA VAL A 785 -14.85 12.62 17.54
C VAL A 785 -13.40 12.80 17.13
N GLU A 786 -13.18 13.51 16.04
CA GLU A 786 -11.85 13.92 15.62
C GLU A 786 -11.64 15.38 16.00
N LEU A 787 -10.55 15.67 16.71
CA LEU A 787 -10.16 17.02 17.10
C LEU A 787 -9.78 17.82 15.86
N THR A 788 -10.36 19.01 15.67
CA THR A 788 -10.25 19.77 14.41
C THR A 788 -8.81 20.20 14.14
N ASP A 789 -8.07 20.63 15.17
CA ASP A 789 -6.72 21.19 15.03
C ASP A 789 -5.61 20.12 15.10
N LEU A 790 -5.87 18.98 15.77
CA LEU A 790 -4.86 17.97 16.07
C LEU A 790 -5.02 16.68 15.25
N PHE A 791 -6.14 16.50 14.52
CA PHE A 791 -6.43 15.30 13.74
C PHE A 791 -6.34 14.00 14.56
N VAL A 792 -6.73 14.10 15.83
CA VAL A 792 -6.75 12.99 16.79
C VAL A 792 -8.18 12.54 16.99
N GLU A 793 -8.43 11.24 16.78
CA GLU A 793 -9.75 10.65 16.99
C GLU A 793 -9.86 10.03 18.39
N GLY A 794 -11.00 10.21 19.02
CA GLY A 794 -11.31 9.58 20.31
C GLY A 794 -12.80 9.26 20.44
N LEU A 795 -13.14 8.41 21.43
CA LEU A 795 -14.50 7.95 21.67
C LEU A 795 -15.16 8.76 22.78
N VAL A 796 -16.36 9.28 22.53
CA VAL A 796 -17.31 9.66 23.58
C VAL A 796 -18.25 8.49 23.82
N PRO A 797 -18.10 7.75 24.94
CA PRO A 797 -18.95 6.60 25.23
C PRO A 797 -20.40 7.03 25.49
N LEU A 798 -21.36 6.23 25.01
CA LEU A 798 -22.78 6.47 25.32
C LEU A 798 -23.08 6.50 26.82
N ALA A 799 -22.34 5.70 27.60
CA ALA A 799 -22.45 5.61 29.04
C ALA A 799 -21.98 6.89 29.78
N SER A 800 -21.14 7.72 29.15
CA SER A 800 -20.69 9.00 29.74
C SER A 800 -21.72 10.12 29.60
N LEU A 801 -22.75 9.95 28.76
CA LEU A 801 -23.84 10.89 28.60
C LEU A 801 -24.91 10.66 29.67
N THR A 802 -24.83 11.37 30.79
CA THR A 802 -25.67 11.15 31.99
C THR A 802 -26.90 12.04 32.07
N ASP A 803 -27.01 13.05 31.20
CA ASP A 803 -28.08 14.03 31.16
C ASP A 803 -29.44 13.51 30.67
N ASP A 804 -29.41 12.42 29.86
CA ASP A 804 -30.60 11.79 29.29
C ASP A 804 -30.36 10.28 29.04
N ARG A 805 -31.42 9.56 28.72
CA ARG A 805 -31.33 8.21 28.15
C ARG A 805 -31.21 8.28 26.65
N TYR A 806 -30.04 7.92 26.12
CA TYR A 806 -29.76 8.00 24.70
C TYR A 806 -29.99 6.66 24.01
N THR A 807 -30.52 6.72 22.79
CA THR A 807 -30.77 5.54 21.93
C THR A 807 -30.13 5.75 20.59
N TYR A 808 -29.41 4.73 20.11
CA TYR A 808 -28.85 4.70 18.76
C TYR A 808 -29.90 4.30 17.72
N HIS A 809 -30.03 5.07 16.67
CA HIS A 809 -30.91 4.83 15.51
C HIS A 809 -30.06 4.36 14.32
N GLU A 810 -30.16 3.07 13.99
CA GLU A 810 -29.33 2.42 12.97
C GLU A 810 -29.61 3.01 11.57
N THR A 811 -30.86 3.35 11.26
CA THR A 811 -31.26 3.87 9.94
C THR A 811 -30.70 5.26 9.65
N THR A 812 -30.72 6.16 10.65
CA THR A 812 -30.25 7.55 10.53
C THR A 812 -28.81 7.71 11.02
N ARG A 813 -28.20 6.66 11.60
CA ARG A 813 -26.87 6.67 12.22
C ARG A 813 -26.69 7.86 13.16
N GLU A 814 -27.71 8.08 14.01
CA GLU A 814 -27.71 9.13 15.02
C GLU A 814 -28.00 8.57 16.41
N ILE A 815 -27.50 9.25 17.43
CA ILE A 815 -27.83 9.00 18.84
C ILE A 815 -28.79 10.10 19.27
N MET A 816 -29.96 9.73 19.84
CA MET A 816 -30.99 10.67 20.25
C MET A 816 -31.40 10.44 21.72
N GLY A 817 -31.44 11.54 22.47
CA GLY A 817 -31.94 11.58 23.83
C GLY A 817 -33.46 11.46 23.88
N GLN A 818 -33.98 10.58 24.74
CA GLN A 818 -35.40 10.27 24.82
C GLN A 818 -36.23 11.41 25.41
N ARG A 819 -35.69 12.15 26.39
CA ARG A 819 -36.34 13.24 27.07
C ARG A 819 -36.05 14.60 26.47
N THR A 820 -34.78 14.87 26.16
CA THR A 820 -34.29 16.18 25.70
C THR A 820 -34.45 16.34 24.21
N GLY A 821 -34.54 15.24 23.44
CA GLY A 821 -34.53 15.25 21.98
C GLY A 821 -33.16 15.68 21.39
N ARG A 822 -32.11 15.83 22.24
CA ARG A 822 -30.76 16.17 21.81
C ARG A 822 -30.25 15.08 20.87
N ARG A 823 -29.64 15.47 19.76
CA ARG A 823 -29.15 14.55 18.74
C ARG A 823 -27.67 14.71 18.48
N TYR A 824 -26.96 13.58 18.37
CA TYR A 824 -25.57 13.53 17.94
C TYR A 824 -25.50 12.82 16.59
N ARG A 825 -25.02 13.56 15.60
CA ARG A 825 -24.98 13.15 14.19
C ARG A 825 -23.60 13.23 13.63
N LEU A 826 -23.36 12.44 12.59
CA LEU A 826 -22.17 12.54 11.76
C LEU A 826 -21.99 13.99 11.25
N GLY A 827 -20.77 14.52 11.30
CA GLY A 827 -20.45 15.87 10.84
C GLY A 827 -20.85 17.01 11.81
N GLN A 828 -21.35 16.69 12.98
CA GLN A 828 -21.67 17.69 14.00
C GLN A 828 -20.41 18.18 14.71
N GLN A 829 -20.23 19.48 14.82
CA GLN A 829 -19.19 20.09 15.66
C GLN A 829 -19.62 20.05 17.13
N ILE A 830 -18.72 19.68 17.99
CA ILE A 830 -18.90 19.59 19.44
C ILE A 830 -17.64 19.98 20.19
N ARG A 831 -17.78 20.35 21.44
CA ARG A 831 -16.66 20.61 22.35
C ARG A 831 -16.48 19.42 23.26
N VAL A 832 -15.25 18.96 23.37
CA VAL A 832 -14.90 17.78 24.18
C VAL A 832 -13.72 18.08 25.09
N LEU A 833 -13.68 17.35 26.21
CA LEU A 833 -12.56 17.29 27.14
C LEU A 833 -11.84 15.97 26.93
N VAL A 834 -10.52 15.96 26.96
CA VAL A 834 -9.72 14.71 27.03
C VAL A 834 -9.88 14.13 28.43
N ASP A 835 -10.72 13.10 28.54
CA ASP A 835 -11.07 12.50 29.84
C ASP A 835 -10.03 11.47 30.28
N ARG A 836 -9.77 10.51 29.42
CA ARG A 836 -8.89 9.37 29.74
C ARG A 836 -8.21 8.84 28.47
N LEU A 837 -7.00 8.32 28.67
CA LEU A 837 -6.25 7.64 27.66
C LEU A 837 -5.86 6.25 28.17
N ASP A 838 -6.10 5.22 27.35
CA ASP A 838 -5.58 3.88 27.59
C ASP A 838 -4.24 3.76 26.87
N PRO A 839 -3.12 3.71 27.58
CA PRO A 839 -1.79 3.68 26.95
C PRO A 839 -1.51 2.34 26.25
N VAL A 840 -2.18 1.27 26.64
CA VAL A 840 -2.00 -0.07 26.06
C VAL A 840 -2.85 -0.22 24.79
N GLU A 841 -4.13 0.15 24.87
CA GLU A 841 -5.06 0.08 23.74
C GLU A 841 -4.92 1.30 22.80
N LYS A 842 -4.08 2.29 23.14
CA LYS A 842 -3.91 3.56 22.39
C LYS A 842 -5.24 4.27 22.12
N LYS A 843 -6.23 4.08 22.97
CA LYS A 843 -7.58 4.62 22.82
C LYS A 843 -7.77 5.85 23.68
N ILE A 844 -8.23 6.91 23.04
CA ILE A 844 -8.53 8.18 23.69
C ILE A 844 -10.02 8.22 23.96
N GLN A 845 -10.38 8.51 25.21
CA GLN A 845 -11.75 8.74 25.61
C GLN A 845 -11.97 10.22 25.87
N PHE A 846 -13.02 10.75 25.25
CA PHE A 846 -13.45 12.12 25.45
C PHE A 846 -14.71 12.17 26.31
N ALA A 847 -14.83 13.27 27.06
CA ALA A 847 -16.07 13.65 27.72
C ALA A 847 -16.68 14.86 26.99
N LEU A 848 -18.01 14.87 26.86
CA LEU A 848 -18.71 15.99 26.24
C LEU A 848 -18.74 17.17 27.19
N LEU A 849 -18.40 18.35 26.70
CA LEU A 849 -18.61 19.60 27.43
C LEU A 849 -20.01 20.14 27.13
N GLU A 850 -20.83 20.32 28.17
CA GLU A 850 -22.11 20.98 28.00
C GLU A 850 -21.90 22.47 27.70
N ASP A 851 -22.48 22.96 26.60
CA ASP A 851 -22.63 24.38 26.38
C ASP A 851 -23.54 24.96 27.49
N SER A 852 -22.95 25.66 28.42
CA SER A 852 -23.66 26.35 29.52
C SER A 852 -24.54 27.53 29.04
N ASP A 853 -24.73 27.68 27.74
CA ASP A 853 -25.42 28.83 27.13
C ASP A 853 -26.64 28.47 26.28
N HIS A 854 -27.62 27.80 26.89
CA HIS A 854 -29.02 27.94 26.43
C HIS A 854 -29.84 28.60 27.53
N GLY A 855 -29.90 29.91 27.41
CA GLY A 855 -30.54 30.87 28.30
C GLY A 855 -31.83 30.35 28.95
N ARG A 856 -31.81 30.23 30.23
CA ARG A 856 -32.99 30.37 31.04
C ARG A 856 -33.60 31.76 30.79
N LYS A 857 -34.64 31.79 29.94
CA LYS A 857 -35.53 32.96 29.93
C LYS A 857 -36.04 33.15 31.33
N PRO A 858 -35.88 34.34 31.93
CA PRO A 858 -36.45 34.59 33.27
C PRO A 858 -37.98 34.53 33.14
N LYS A 859 -38.58 33.68 33.97
CA LYS A 859 -40.05 33.68 34.19
C LYS A 859 -40.40 35.09 34.72
N ARG A 860 -41.11 35.85 33.88
CA ARG A 860 -41.83 37.05 34.35
C ARG A 860 -42.88 36.60 35.36
N LYS A 861 -42.79 37.18 36.57
CA LYS A 861 -43.89 37.17 37.56
C LYS A 861 -45.04 38.02 37.06
#